data_91c1e1029c65194f36da406f9cbc6e4c
#
_entry.id   91c1e1029c65194f36da406f9cbc6e4c
#
_cell.length_a   1.000
_cell.length_b   1.000
_cell.length_c   1.000
_cell.angle_alpha   90.00
_cell.angle_beta   90.00
_cell.angle_gamma   90.00
#
_symmetry.space_group_name_H-M   'P 1'
#
loop_
_entity.id
_entity.type
_entity.pdbx_description
1 polymer ?
#
loop_
_entity_poly.entity_id
_entity_poly.type
_entity_poly.pdbx_seq_one_letter_code
_entity_poly.pdbx_strand_id
1 'polypeptide(L)'
;MNQKTLLKLEYNKIITLLEEQAASFRGRQLCRKLKPMTDLERIDTFQEQTAAAFTRIVKKGRLSFGDAFPVEESMKRLEVGASLGSGELLRICKVLQNAGRAKAYGRHDTQDELADCLDAYFDQLEPLTLLSNEIERCIIAEDEISDDASPALKHIRRSIAGINDKVHATLNSLVNGALRSYLQDPIITMRGDRYCVPVKAEYRSQVNGMIHDQSSTGSTLFIEPMAVVKLNNDLKELYAKEQEEIQVILARLSEDTAEYIEEIRTDYRVLTDLDFIFARGQLALSMNASRPILNNEGRIHIRDGRHPLLDARKVVPITVTLGEDFSLLIVTGPNTGGKTVSLKTVGLFTLMGQAGLHIPAADRSELAVFHQVYADIGDEQSIEQSLSTFSSHMTNIVSFLKDVDEQSLVLFDELGAGTDPTEGAALAIAILSHLHIRGIRTMATTHYSELKVFALSTEGVENACCEFDVESLKPTYRLLIGIPGKSNAFAISGKLGLPDYIIEDAKNRLTEQDVSFEDLLTDLENSKRIIEKERDEIQTYKREVERLKTQTRQKQEKLDEQRDRILREATEKANAILREAKEMADETMKNFRKFGKEGISAAEMERERERLRKKIKDTAGKSALKPQKPKKNYKPSDFKLGESVKVLSMNLTGTISSLPDSRGNVTVQMGILRSQVNISDLEIIEEANPYAPKNMRRTGSGKIKMSKSLSVRPEINLLGKTVDEAVAELDKYLDDALLSHLNTVRVVHGKGTGALRKGIHEYLRRQKHVKSYHLAEFGEGDAGVTIVELG
;
A
#
# COMPACT_ATOMS: atom_id res chain seq x y z
N MET A 1 15.02 -26.02 8.20
CA MET A 1 14.30 -25.97 6.90
C MET A 1 15.11 -26.64 5.81
N ASN A 2 14.49 -27.57 5.06
CA ASN A 2 15.14 -28.33 4.00
C ASN A 2 15.38 -27.46 2.75
N GLN A 3 16.59 -27.53 2.16
CA GLN A 3 16.95 -26.73 0.97
C GLN A 3 16.07 -27.07 -0.26
N LYS A 4 15.64 -28.32 -0.41
CA LYS A 4 14.70 -28.75 -1.45
C LYS A 4 13.38 -27.99 -1.36
N THR A 5 12.82 -27.85 -0.15
CA THR A 5 11.58 -27.10 0.09
C THR A 5 11.71 -25.62 -0.26
N LEU A 6 12.84 -24.99 0.10
CA LEU A 6 13.10 -23.58 -0.24
C LEU A 6 13.11 -23.35 -1.76
N LEU A 7 13.65 -24.30 -2.54
CA LEU A 7 13.66 -24.23 -3.99
C LEU A 7 12.26 -24.49 -4.58
N LYS A 8 11.55 -25.53 -4.11
CA LYS A 8 10.19 -25.88 -4.59
C LYS A 8 9.17 -24.77 -4.33
N LEU A 9 9.29 -24.07 -3.20
CA LEU A 9 8.47 -22.92 -2.83
C LEU A 9 9.00 -21.60 -3.40
N GLU A 10 10.07 -21.63 -4.19
CA GLU A 10 10.66 -20.47 -4.86
C GLU A 10 11.13 -19.35 -3.91
N TYR A 11 11.47 -19.69 -2.66
CA TYR A 11 11.99 -18.77 -1.66
C TYR A 11 13.27 -18.06 -2.13
N ASN A 12 14.10 -18.72 -2.90
CA ASN A 12 15.30 -18.14 -3.52
C ASN A 12 14.98 -16.94 -4.40
N LYS A 13 13.83 -16.90 -5.08
CA LYS A 13 13.40 -15.74 -5.88
C LYS A 13 13.05 -14.54 -5.00
N ILE A 14 12.44 -14.78 -3.83
CA ILE A 14 12.19 -13.73 -2.84
C ILE A 14 13.51 -13.15 -2.31
N ILE A 15 14.49 -14.01 -2.05
CA ILE A 15 15.83 -13.58 -1.65
C ILE A 15 16.50 -12.74 -2.74
N THR A 16 16.34 -13.09 -4.01
CA THR A 16 16.84 -12.26 -5.12
C THR A 16 16.19 -10.87 -5.14
N LEU A 17 14.85 -10.82 -4.99
CA LEU A 17 14.14 -9.54 -4.90
C LEU A 17 14.55 -8.71 -3.68
N LEU A 18 14.85 -9.37 -2.55
CA LEU A 18 15.37 -8.71 -1.35
C LEU A 18 16.77 -8.15 -1.59
N GLU A 19 17.65 -8.92 -2.23
CA GLU A 19 19.02 -8.52 -2.55
C GLU A 19 19.05 -7.27 -3.45
N GLU A 20 18.13 -7.15 -4.40
CA GLU A 20 17.99 -5.99 -5.27
C GLU A 20 17.66 -4.69 -4.50
N GLN A 21 17.07 -4.81 -3.30
CA GLN A 21 16.77 -3.66 -2.47
C GLN A 21 17.97 -3.18 -1.64
N ALA A 22 18.95 -4.03 -1.39
CA ALA A 22 20.15 -3.68 -0.63
C ALA A 22 21.18 -2.95 -1.50
N ALA A 23 21.74 -1.86 -0.98
CA ALA A 23 22.72 -1.04 -1.68
C ALA A 23 24.14 -1.55 -1.48
N SER A 24 24.53 -1.92 -0.24
CA SER A 24 25.87 -2.32 0.14
C SER A 24 26.19 -3.76 -0.24
N PHE A 25 27.46 -4.04 -0.53
CA PHE A 25 27.92 -5.40 -0.80
C PHE A 25 27.62 -6.37 0.36
N ARG A 26 27.89 -5.95 1.60
CA ARG A 26 27.63 -6.76 2.79
C ARG A 26 26.13 -6.89 3.09
N GLY A 27 25.35 -5.84 2.89
CA GLY A 27 23.88 -5.90 2.99
C GLY A 27 23.29 -6.96 2.04
N ARG A 28 23.78 -7.00 0.79
CA ARG A 28 23.40 -8.05 -0.18
C ARG A 28 23.81 -9.44 0.29
N GLN A 29 25.01 -9.59 0.88
CA GLN A 29 25.41 -10.87 1.46
C GLN A 29 24.52 -11.31 2.62
N LEU A 30 24.07 -10.37 3.48
CA LEU A 30 23.13 -10.65 4.56
C LEU A 30 21.77 -11.09 4.01
N CYS A 31 21.29 -10.44 2.95
CA CYS A 31 20.08 -10.86 2.24
C CYS A 31 20.19 -12.29 1.73
N ARG A 32 21.28 -12.65 1.03
CA ARG A 32 21.50 -14.02 0.51
C ARG A 32 21.58 -15.08 1.60
N LYS A 33 22.04 -14.72 2.80
CA LYS A 33 22.16 -15.64 3.94
C LYS A 33 20.89 -15.76 4.76
N LEU A 34 19.87 -14.95 4.47
CA LEU A 34 18.61 -14.95 5.21
C LEU A 34 17.86 -16.27 5.02
N LYS A 35 17.63 -16.96 6.11
CA LYS A 35 16.90 -18.24 6.16
C LYS A 35 15.74 -18.14 7.14
N PRO A 36 14.64 -18.87 6.90
CA PRO A 36 13.57 -18.98 7.86
C PRO A 36 14.07 -19.53 9.20
N MET A 37 13.66 -18.90 10.28
CA MET A 37 14.03 -19.23 11.67
C MET A 37 12.88 -19.99 12.36
N THR A 38 13.16 -20.60 13.50
CA THR A 38 12.17 -21.34 14.31
C THR A 38 12.00 -20.74 15.72
N ASP A 39 12.83 -19.80 16.08
CA ASP A 39 12.78 -19.07 17.35
C ASP A 39 11.85 -17.86 17.21
N LEU A 40 10.71 -17.89 17.88
CA LEU A 40 9.66 -16.87 17.80
C LEU A 40 10.16 -15.49 18.24
N GLU A 41 10.96 -15.39 19.30
CA GLU A 41 11.45 -14.10 19.80
C GLU A 41 12.37 -13.43 18.78
N ARG A 42 13.23 -14.24 18.17
CA ARG A 42 14.13 -13.75 17.12
C ARG A 42 13.39 -13.37 15.86
N ILE A 43 12.39 -14.15 15.46
CA ILE A 43 11.56 -13.82 14.30
C ILE A 43 10.81 -12.52 14.56
N ASP A 44 10.23 -12.34 15.77
CA ASP A 44 9.49 -11.14 16.12
C ASP A 44 10.37 -9.89 16.12
N THR A 45 11.60 -9.99 16.64
CA THR A 45 12.61 -8.93 16.54
C THR A 45 12.86 -8.52 15.07
N PHE A 46 13.01 -9.47 14.17
CA PHE A 46 13.19 -9.19 12.75
C PHE A 46 11.95 -8.57 12.11
N GLN A 47 10.75 -9.03 12.49
CA GLN A 47 9.48 -8.46 12.06
C GLN A 47 9.34 -7.01 12.54
N GLU A 48 9.73 -6.74 13.78
CA GLU A 48 9.69 -5.40 14.38
C GLU A 48 10.64 -4.44 13.67
N GLN A 49 11.88 -4.87 13.41
CA GLN A 49 12.84 -4.11 12.61
C GLN A 49 12.31 -3.80 11.20
N THR A 50 11.68 -4.78 10.55
CA THR A 50 11.10 -4.61 9.22
C THR A 50 9.94 -3.60 9.25
N ALA A 51 9.09 -3.65 10.28
CA ALA A 51 7.97 -2.74 10.48
C ALA A 51 8.44 -1.31 10.77
N ALA A 52 9.48 -1.15 11.60
CA ALA A 52 10.10 0.14 11.90
C ALA A 52 10.71 0.77 10.63
N ALA A 53 11.48 -0.02 9.86
CA ALA A 53 12.05 0.43 8.59
C ALA A 53 10.96 0.82 7.58
N PHE A 54 9.92 0.00 7.43
CA PHE A 54 8.78 0.30 6.57
C PHE A 54 8.13 1.64 6.95
N THR A 55 7.87 1.84 8.25
CA THR A 55 7.25 3.07 8.76
C THR A 55 8.12 4.29 8.48
N ARG A 56 9.43 4.19 8.71
CA ARG A 56 10.38 5.27 8.43
C ARG A 56 10.48 5.58 6.93
N ILE A 57 10.50 4.56 6.07
CA ILE A 57 10.52 4.75 4.61
C ILE A 57 9.27 5.49 4.15
N VAL A 58 8.09 5.15 4.68
CA VAL A 58 6.83 5.83 4.32
C VAL A 58 6.80 7.28 4.81
N LYS A 59 7.34 7.56 6.01
CA LYS A 59 7.33 8.91 6.62
C LYS A 59 8.41 9.83 6.09
N LYS A 60 9.67 9.35 6.05
CA LYS A 60 10.89 10.14 5.79
C LYS A 60 11.52 9.86 4.42
N GLY A 61 10.98 8.89 3.68
CA GLY A 61 11.57 8.44 2.42
C GLY A 61 12.70 7.43 2.61
N ARG A 62 13.30 6.99 1.50
CA ARG A 62 14.35 5.96 1.49
C ARG A 62 15.67 6.54 2.03
N LEU A 63 16.29 5.86 2.98
CA LEU A 63 17.67 6.15 3.40
C LEU A 63 18.63 5.64 2.33
N SER A 64 19.54 6.52 1.88
CA SER A 64 20.60 6.15 0.93
C SER A 64 21.85 5.73 1.69
N PHE A 65 22.29 4.51 1.47
CA PHE A 65 23.54 3.99 2.02
C PHE A 65 24.75 4.28 1.10
N GLY A 66 24.54 4.89 -0.07
CA GLY A 66 25.57 5.18 -1.05
C GLY A 66 26.32 3.91 -1.50
N ASP A 67 27.50 4.12 -2.11
CA ASP A 67 28.43 3.04 -2.44
C ASP A 67 29.20 2.65 -1.17
N ALA A 68 28.57 1.87 -0.28
CA ALA A 68 29.25 1.33 0.90
C ALA A 68 30.15 0.16 0.48
N PHE A 69 31.36 0.50 0.02
CA PHE A 69 32.39 -0.50 -0.32
C PHE A 69 32.92 -1.20 0.94
N PRO A 70 33.37 -2.46 0.80
CA PRO A 70 34.07 -3.14 1.90
C PRO A 70 35.32 -2.39 2.34
N VAL A 71 35.45 -2.17 3.65
CA VAL A 71 36.57 -1.50 4.26
C VAL A 71 37.34 -2.38 5.26
N GLU A 72 36.88 -3.64 5.43
CA GLU A 72 37.45 -4.57 6.41
C GLU A 72 38.95 -4.85 6.17
N GLU A 73 39.38 -4.97 4.91
CA GLU A 73 40.78 -5.19 4.57
C GLU A 73 41.65 -3.96 4.85
N SER A 74 41.11 -2.77 4.54
CA SER A 74 41.78 -1.51 4.85
C SER A 74 41.96 -1.32 6.36
N MET A 75 40.93 -1.65 7.16
CA MET A 75 41.03 -1.62 8.62
C MET A 75 42.07 -2.57 9.16
N LYS A 76 42.19 -3.81 8.65
CA LYS A 76 43.23 -4.77 9.03
C LYS A 76 44.62 -4.26 8.70
N ARG A 77 44.80 -3.54 7.58
CA ARG A 77 46.06 -2.92 7.21
C ARG A 77 46.43 -1.79 8.16
N LEU A 78 45.47 -0.97 8.58
CA LEU A 78 45.67 0.07 9.58
C LEU A 78 46.09 -0.53 10.95
N GLU A 79 45.47 -1.63 11.38
CA GLU A 79 45.81 -2.33 12.63
C GLU A 79 47.30 -2.77 12.72
N VAL A 80 47.88 -3.08 11.59
CA VAL A 80 49.31 -3.45 11.52
C VAL A 80 50.23 -2.25 11.18
N GLY A 81 49.72 -1.02 11.21
CA GLY A 81 50.41 0.22 10.95
C GLY A 81 50.81 0.45 9.49
N ALA A 82 50.11 -0.18 8.54
CA ALA A 82 50.37 0.01 7.12
C ALA A 82 49.62 1.25 6.60
N SER A 83 50.25 2.03 5.74
CA SER A 83 49.65 3.15 5.05
C SER A 83 48.64 2.67 4.01
N LEU A 84 47.49 3.35 3.91
CA LEU A 84 46.44 3.13 2.92
C LEU A 84 46.67 3.98 1.67
N GLY A 85 46.16 3.51 0.54
CA GLY A 85 46.13 4.32 -0.67
C GLY A 85 44.96 5.31 -0.66
N SER A 86 44.98 6.28 -1.58
CA SER A 86 43.94 7.31 -1.75
C SER A 86 42.54 6.71 -1.92
N GLY A 87 42.39 5.69 -2.75
CA GLY A 87 41.11 5.03 -2.95
C GLY A 87 40.55 4.29 -1.71
N GLU A 88 41.45 3.77 -0.85
CA GLU A 88 41.04 3.13 0.40
C GLU A 88 40.57 4.16 1.42
N LEU A 89 41.32 5.29 1.56
CA LEU A 89 40.94 6.41 2.43
C LEU A 89 39.60 7.05 1.98
N LEU A 90 39.38 7.22 0.66
CA LEU A 90 38.12 7.71 0.13
C LEU A 90 36.96 6.78 0.42
N ARG A 91 37.17 5.46 0.41
CA ARG A 91 36.12 4.48 0.79
C ARG A 91 35.77 4.62 2.27
N ILE A 92 36.74 4.80 3.15
CA ILE A 92 36.51 5.07 4.57
C ILE A 92 35.76 6.39 4.74
N CYS A 93 36.19 7.46 4.05
CA CYS A 93 35.52 8.75 4.06
C CYS A 93 34.04 8.62 3.68
N LYS A 94 33.72 7.85 2.64
CA LYS A 94 32.33 7.57 2.24
C LYS A 94 31.54 6.83 3.32
N VAL A 95 32.13 5.90 4.05
CA VAL A 95 31.49 5.24 5.19
C VAL A 95 31.13 6.27 6.26
N LEU A 96 32.04 7.16 6.64
CA LEU A 96 31.83 8.21 7.63
C LEU A 96 30.74 9.22 7.19
N GLN A 97 30.73 9.61 5.92
CA GLN A 97 29.69 10.47 5.35
C GLN A 97 28.33 9.79 5.36
N ASN A 98 28.29 8.48 5.05
CA ASN A 98 27.06 7.69 5.14
C ASN A 98 26.58 7.58 6.59
N ALA A 99 27.49 7.39 7.56
CA ALA A 99 27.18 7.40 8.98
C ALA A 99 26.55 8.74 9.40
N GLY A 100 27.11 9.86 8.94
CA GLY A 100 26.56 11.20 9.18
C GLY A 100 25.15 11.37 8.64
N ARG A 101 24.91 10.92 7.40
CA ARG A 101 23.58 10.95 6.78
C ARG A 101 22.58 10.06 7.49
N ALA A 102 23.01 8.84 7.85
CA ALA A 102 22.17 7.90 8.57
C ALA A 102 21.81 8.43 9.98
N LYS A 103 22.79 8.97 10.72
CA LYS A 103 22.56 9.58 12.04
C LYS A 103 21.59 10.76 11.96
N ALA A 104 21.68 11.59 10.93
CA ALA A 104 20.76 12.68 10.70
C ALA A 104 19.34 12.17 10.39
N TYR A 105 19.21 11.12 9.56
CA TYR A 105 17.95 10.47 9.25
C TYR A 105 17.29 9.83 10.49
N GLY A 106 18.09 9.29 11.40
CA GLY A 106 17.64 8.67 12.66
C GLY A 106 16.99 9.65 13.63
N ARG A 107 17.26 10.97 13.53
CA ARG A 107 16.71 11.98 14.44
C ARG A 107 15.19 12.08 14.30
N HIS A 108 14.51 12.24 15.45
CA HIS A 108 13.08 12.50 15.48
C HIS A 108 12.80 13.96 15.11
N ASP A 109 11.85 14.16 14.17
CA ASP A 109 11.52 15.51 13.67
C ASP A 109 10.56 16.25 14.60
N THR A 110 9.79 15.53 15.43
CA THR A 110 8.85 16.08 16.43
C THR A 110 8.97 15.36 17.75
N GLN A 111 8.62 16.05 18.86
CA GLN A 111 8.59 15.46 20.22
C GLN A 111 7.53 14.35 20.39
N ASP A 112 6.59 14.24 19.46
CA ASP A 112 5.52 13.24 19.45
C ASP A 112 5.88 11.96 18.69
N GLU A 113 7.05 11.87 18.05
CA GLU A 113 7.52 10.62 17.44
C GLU A 113 7.98 9.65 18.52
N LEU A 114 7.28 8.50 18.59
CA LEU A 114 7.66 7.41 19.49
C LEU A 114 8.98 6.78 19.02
N ALA A 115 9.87 6.53 19.98
CA ALA A 115 11.09 5.76 19.74
C ALA A 115 10.76 4.36 19.20
N ASP A 116 11.56 3.87 18.26
CA ASP A 116 11.43 2.52 17.72
C ASP A 116 12.73 1.70 17.91
N CYS A 117 12.69 0.41 17.58
CA CYS A 117 13.80 -0.51 17.76
C CYS A 117 15.06 -0.14 16.92
N LEU A 118 14.96 0.79 15.96
CA LEU A 118 16.08 1.22 15.12
C LEU A 118 16.84 2.39 15.71
N ASP A 119 16.32 3.12 16.68
CA ASP A 119 17.00 4.25 17.30
C ASP A 119 18.37 3.83 17.86
N ALA A 120 18.42 2.66 18.51
CA ALA A 120 19.67 2.12 19.06
C ALA A 120 20.77 1.88 18.00
N TYR A 121 20.39 1.65 16.73
CA TYR A 121 21.35 1.55 15.63
C TYR A 121 21.88 2.93 15.22
N PHE A 122 20.99 3.92 15.07
CA PHE A 122 21.40 5.27 14.69
C PHE A 122 22.24 5.96 15.76
N ASP A 123 21.98 5.70 17.04
CA ASP A 123 22.71 6.25 18.18
C ASP A 123 24.17 5.75 18.23
N GLN A 124 24.43 4.51 17.78
CA GLN A 124 25.78 3.93 17.72
C GLN A 124 26.69 4.55 16.66
N LEU A 125 26.12 5.30 15.68
CA LEU A 125 26.89 5.88 14.60
C LEU A 125 27.72 7.07 15.07
N GLU A 126 29.01 7.10 14.72
CA GLU A 126 29.94 8.19 15.01
C GLU A 126 30.55 8.76 13.71
N PRO A 127 29.97 9.79 13.11
CA PRO A 127 30.31 10.26 11.77
C PRO A 127 31.76 10.78 11.59
N LEU A 128 32.53 10.99 12.66
CA LEU A 128 33.90 11.50 12.66
C LEU A 128 34.12 12.61 11.61
N THR A 129 33.26 13.62 11.67
CA THR A 129 33.17 14.66 10.62
C THR A 129 34.49 15.39 10.38
N LEU A 130 35.34 15.54 11.41
CA LEU A 130 36.64 16.18 11.26
C LEU A 130 37.58 15.34 10.40
N LEU A 131 37.59 14.00 10.64
CA LEU A 131 38.39 13.07 9.87
C LEU A 131 37.93 12.98 8.42
N SER A 132 36.61 12.83 8.20
CA SER A 132 36.07 12.74 6.85
C SER A 132 36.32 13.99 6.03
N ASN A 133 36.20 15.19 6.63
CA ASN A 133 36.51 16.45 5.97
C ASN A 133 38.01 16.61 5.66
N GLU A 134 38.90 16.13 6.55
CA GLU A 134 40.34 16.20 6.31
C GLU A 134 40.74 15.26 5.17
N ILE A 135 40.17 14.04 5.10
CA ILE A 135 40.41 13.12 3.98
C ILE A 135 39.93 13.77 2.66
N GLU A 136 38.71 14.33 2.63
CA GLU A 136 38.13 14.95 1.44
C GLU A 136 38.88 16.22 1.00
N ARG A 137 39.40 16.98 1.95
CA ARG A 137 40.28 18.14 1.69
C ARG A 137 41.59 17.74 1.01
N CYS A 138 42.16 16.60 1.43
CA CYS A 138 43.47 16.13 0.94
C CYS A 138 43.35 15.31 -0.35
N ILE A 139 42.26 14.53 -0.54
CA ILE A 139 42.12 13.57 -1.64
C ILE A 139 40.89 13.97 -2.47
N ILE A 140 41.09 14.38 -3.72
CA ILE A 140 40.02 14.77 -4.64
C ILE A 140 39.44 13.53 -5.35
N ALA A 141 40.34 12.65 -5.83
CA ALA A 141 39.97 11.41 -6.51
C ALA A 141 40.99 10.31 -6.22
N GLU A 142 40.73 9.08 -6.66
CA GLU A 142 41.66 7.94 -6.40
C GLU A 142 43.07 8.16 -6.87
N ASP A 143 43.24 8.92 -7.95
CA ASP A 143 44.54 9.27 -8.57
C ASP A 143 44.94 10.72 -8.39
N GLU A 144 44.19 11.52 -7.62
CA GLU A 144 44.39 12.96 -7.48
C GLU A 144 44.41 13.43 -6.02
N ILE A 145 45.55 13.88 -5.57
CA ILE A 145 45.75 14.53 -4.28
C ILE A 145 45.68 16.05 -4.46
N SER A 146 44.93 16.72 -3.57
CA SER A 146 44.76 18.16 -3.59
C SER A 146 46.07 18.92 -3.38
N ASP A 147 46.24 20.04 -4.09
CA ASP A 147 47.37 20.96 -3.81
C ASP A 147 47.35 21.50 -2.38
N ASP A 148 46.20 21.60 -1.78
CA ASP A 148 46.00 22.08 -0.43
C ASP A 148 46.17 20.98 0.64
N ALA A 149 46.51 19.75 0.25
CA ALA A 149 46.80 18.65 1.17
C ALA A 149 47.97 18.93 2.08
N SER A 150 49.05 19.55 1.54
CA SER A 150 50.14 20.07 2.33
C SER A 150 50.79 21.32 1.69
N PRO A 151 51.39 22.25 2.51
CA PRO A 151 52.11 23.36 1.95
C PRO A 151 53.30 22.95 1.09
N ALA A 152 53.96 21.80 1.44
CA ALA A 152 55.07 21.24 0.71
C ALA A 152 54.66 20.80 -0.70
N LEU A 153 53.60 20.02 -0.83
CA LEU A 153 53.06 19.56 -2.12
C LEU A 153 52.71 20.74 -3.04
N LYS A 154 52.05 21.75 -2.47
CA LYS A 154 51.70 22.99 -3.21
C LYS A 154 52.94 23.71 -3.74
N HIS A 155 54.03 23.78 -2.92
CA HIS A 155 55.26 24.39 -3.35
C HIS A 155 55.98 23.57 -4.45
N ILE A 156 56.01 22.23 -4.30
CA ILE A 156 56.60 21.33 -5.30
C ILE A 156 55.88 21.46 -6.65
N ARG A 157 54.54 21.39 -6.66
CA ARG A 157 53.74 21.53 -7.89
C ARG A 157 53.90 22.91 -8.58
N ARG A 158 53.96 23.98 -7.79
CA ARG A 158 54.30 25.32 -8.34
C ARG A 158 55.67 25.34 -8.96
N SER A 159 56.67 24.67 -8.33
CA SER A 159 58.03 24.58 -8.87
C SER A 159 58.04 23.77 -10.16
N ILE A 160 57.30 22.63 -10.25
CA ILE A 160 57.13 21.84 -11.45
C ILE A 160 56.57 22.69 -12.58
N ALA A 161 55.48 23.43 -12.32
CA ALA A 161 54.84 24.30 -13.30
C ALA A 161 55.83 25.37 -13.79
N GLY A 162 56.57 26.03 -12.87
CA GLY A 162 57.54 27.04 -13.25
C GLY A 162 58.71 26.52 -14.05
N ILE A 163 59.16 25.25 -13.80
CA ILE A 163 60.23 24.64 -14.62
C ILE A 163 59.65 24.18 -15.96
N ASN A 164 58.45 23.62 -16.02
CA ASN A 164 57.77 23.28 -17.26
C ASN A 164 57.67 24.48 -18.19
N ASP A 165 57.27 25.64 -17.67
CA ASP A 165 57.20 26.88 -18.44
C ASP A 165 58.58 27.27 -19.00
N LYS A 166 59.64 27.12 -18.22
CA LYS A 166 61.01 27.40 -18.66
C LYS A 166 61.46 26.41 -19.75
N VAL A 167 61.14 25.11 -19.59
CA VAL A 167 61.46 24.08 -20.59
C VAL A 167 60.77 24.44 -21.90
N HIS A 168 59.44 24.73 -21.84
CA HIS A 168 58.66 25.07 -23.01
C HIS A 168 59.17 26.37 -23.69
N ALA A 169 59.50 27.41 -22.94
CA ALA A 169 60.07 28.64 -23.47
C ALA A 169 61.42 28.40 -24.17
N THR A 170 62.29 27.61 -23.53
CA THR A 170 63.63 27.27 -24.07
C THR A 170 63.48 26.44 -25.35
N LEU A 171 62.68 25.39 -25.33
CA LEU A 171 62.48 24.53 -26.50
C LEU A 171 61.79 25.27 -27.65
N ASN A 172 60.76 26.07 -27.37
CA ASN A 172 60.10 26.89 -28.37
C ASN A 172 61.09 27.87 -29.05
N SER A 173 61.99 28.46 -28.30
CA SER A 173 63.06 29.28 -28.86
C SER A 173 64.00 28.48 -29.78
N LEU A 174 64.37 27.26 -29.40
CA LEU A 174 65.20 26.37 -30.20
C LEU A 174 64.47 25.86 -31.46
N VAL A 175 63.21 25.40 -31.29
CA VAL A 175 62.39 24.80 -32.38
C VAL A 175 62.07 25.85 -33.45
N ASN A 176 61.79 27.09 -33.06
CA ASN A 176 61.45 28.17 -33.99
C ASN A 176 62.69 28.95 -34.49
N GLY A 177 63.85 28.72 -33.89
CA GLY A 177 65.14 29.38 -34.21
C GLY A 177 66.16 28.44 -34.72
N ALA A 178 67.26 28.19 -33.96
CA ALA A 178 68.47 27.54 -34.39
C ALA A 178 68.31 26.09 -34.84
N LEU A 179 67.31 25.33 -34.35
CA LEU A 179 67.18 23.92 -34.70
C LEU A 179 66.17 23.68 -35.80
N ARG A 180 65.40 24.66 -36.26
CA ARG A 180 64.24 24.52 -37.17
C ARG A 180 64.56 23.73 -38.43
N SER A 181 65.71 23.95 -39.05
CA SER A 181 66.13 23.24 -40.27
C SER A 181 66.51 21.78 -40.08
N TYR A 182 66.90 21.40 -38.87
CA TYR A 182 67.30 20.06 -38.51
C TYR A 182 66.19 19.17 -37.98
N LEU A 183 65.00 19.76 -37.63
CA LEU A 183 63.87 19.03 -37.14
C LEU A 183 63.06 18.32 -38.24
N GLN A 184 62.53 17.15 -37.92
CA GLN A 184 61.55 16.48 -38.74
C GLN A 184 60.23 17.27 -38.76
N ASP A 185 59.77 17.64 -37.58
CA ASP A 185 58.62 18.47 -37.31
C ASP A 185 58.95 19.50 -36.21
N PRO A 186 58.50 20.76 -36.33
CA PRO A 186 58.79 21.83 -35.32
C PRO A 186 57.88 21.69 -34.10
N ILE A 187 57.93 20.54 -33.42
CA ILE A 187 57.14 20.20 -32.24
C ILE A 187 58.02 19.82 -31.06
N ILE A 188 57.46 20.01 -29.86
CA ILE A 188 58.02 19.50 -28.60
C ILE A 188 57.34 18.18 -28.32
N THR A 189 58.12 17.13 -28.00
CA THR A 189 57.59 15.80 -27.66
C THR A 189 58.16 15.31 -26.34
N MET A 190 57.46 14.41 -25.66
CA MET A 190 58.01 13.71 -24.49
C MET A 190 58.42 12.30 -24.84
N ARG A 191 59.60 11.87 -24.38
CA ARG A 191 60.11 10.49 -24.45
C ARG A 191 60.76 10.11 -23.13
N GLY A 192 60.31 9.01 -22.48
CA GLY A 192 60.85 8.60 -21.22
C GLY A 192 60.80 9.70 -20.14
N ASP A 193 59.66 10.41 -20.02
CA ASP A 193 59.42 11.52 -19.10
C ASP A 193 60.36 12.74 -19.27
N ARG A 194 60.90 12.90 -20.51
CA ARG A 194 61.80 14.00 -20.84
C ARG A 194 61.26 14.75 -22.07
N TYR A 195 61.37 16.03 -22.02
CA TYR A 195 61.06 16.89 -23.16
C TYR A 195 62.15 16.78 -24.22
N CYS A 196 61.78 16.40 -25.42
CA CYS A 196 62.68 16.17 -26.55
C CYS A 196 62.18 16.88 -27.82
N VAL A 197 63.04 17.00 -28.78
CA VAL A 197 62.71 17.47 -30.13
C VAL A 197 62.97 16.39 -31.17
N PRO A 198 62.10 16.22 -32.21
CA PRO A 198 62.30 15.22 -33.27
C PRO A 198 63.27 15.74 -34.31
N VAL A 199 64.48 15.21 -34.34
CA VAL A 199 65.59 15.60 -35.25
C VAL A 199 65.74 14.56 -36.36
N LYS A 200 65.91 14.98 -37.60
CA LYS A 200 66.23 14.05 -38.68
C LYS A 200 67.54 13.35 -38.42
N ALA A 201 67.63 12.06 -38.65
CA ALA A 201 68.80 11.25 -38.32
C ALA A 201 70.10 11.78 -38.95
N GLU A 202 70.02 12.35 -40.17
CA GLU A 202 71.14 12.95 -40.89
C GLU A 202 71.76 14.17 -40.23
N TYR A 203 71.03 14.91 -39.41
CA TYR A 203 71.48 16.09 -38.68
C TYR A 203 71.82 15.82 -37.20
N ARG A 204 72.00 14.54 -36.82
CA ARG A 204 72.35 14.14 -35.44
C ARG A 204 73.58 14.92 -34.89
N SER A 205 74.59 15.11 -35.71
CA SER A 205 75.86 15.79 -35.29
C SER A 205 75.70 17.32 -35.10
N GLN A 206 74.62 17.90 -35.67
CA GLN A 206 74.37 19.37 -35.59
C GLN A 206 73.53 19.73 -34.34
N VAL A 207 72.94 18.78 -33.69
CA VAL A 207 72.12 19.01 -32.47
C VAL A 207 72.78 18.40 -31.27
N ASN A 208 73.35 19.34 -30.39
CA ASN A 208 73.92 18.92 -29.12
C ASN A 208 72.81 18.49 -28.14
N GLY A 209 72.83 17.20 -27.79
CA GLY A 209 71.82 16.62 -26.84
C GLY A 209 71.96 15.13 -26.70
N MET A 210 71.12 14.58 -25.80
CA MET A 210 71.02 13.13 -25.57
C MET A 210 69.87 12.55 -26.39
N ILE A 211 70.11 11.35 -27.02
CA ILE A 211 69.07 10.58 -27.70
C ILE A 211 68.35 9.76 -26.66
N HIS A 212 67.01 9.89 -26.63
CA HIS A 212 66.15 9.10 -25.73
C HIS A 212 65.34 8.08 -26.48
N ASP A 213 65.07 8.32 -27.77
CA ASP A 213 64.24 7.39 -28.58
C ASP A 213 64.53 7.61 -30.05
N GLN A 214 64.14 6.68 -30.92
CA GLN A 214 64.10 6.87 -32.36
C GLN A 214 62.84 6.31 -32.98
N SER A 215 62.43 6.85 -34.14
CA SER A 215 61.26 6.36 -34.88
C SER A 215 61.48 4.93 -35.33
N SER A 216 60.43 4.17 -35.59
CA SER A 216 60.45 2.77 -36.07
C SER A 216 61.25 2.59 -37.35
N THR A 217 61.33 3.65 -38.18
CA THR A 217 62.11 3.68 -39.45
C THR A 217 63.55 4.11 -39.25
N GLY A 218 63.92 4.55 -38.07
CA GLY A 218 65.28 5.09 -37.79
C GLY A 218 65.54 6.49 -38.36
N SER A 219 64.57 7.07 -39.08
CA SER A 219 64.73 8.33 -39.77
C SER A 219 64.62 9.58 -38.87
N THR A 220 64.06 9.46 -37.67
CA THR A 220 63.87 10.53 -36.68
C THR A 220 64.43 10.12 -35.34
N LEU A 221 65.29 10.98 -34.77
CA LEU A 221 65.83 10.80 -33.44
C LEU A 221 65.15 11.78 -32.49
N PHE A 222 64.70 11.29 -31.36
CA PHE A 222 64.16 12.15 -30.31
C PHE A 222 65.28 12.55 -29.36
N ILE A 223 65.72 13.81 -29.55
CA ILE A 223 66.89 14.36 -28.86
C ILE A 223 66.41 15.33 -27.79
N GLU A 224 66.94 15.17 -26.56
CA GLU A 224 66.87 16.14 -25.49
C GLU A 224 68.03 17.12 -25.70
N PRO A 225 67.74 18.39 -26.08
CA PRO A 225 68.81 19.38 -26.28
C PRO A 225 69.54 19.69 -24.98
N MET A 226 70.89 19.88 -25.05
CA MET A 226 71.69 20.14 -23.88
C MET A 226 71.21 21.32 -23.03
N ALA A 227 70.59 22.30 -23.68
CA ALA A 227 70.01 23.47 -23.02
C ALA A 227 68.87 23.15 -22.00
N VAL A 228 68.19 22.03 -22.18
CA VAL A 228 67.08 21.64 -21.29
C VAL A 228 67.39 20.40 -20.41
N VAL A 229 68.53 19.75 -20.56
CA VAL A 229 68.93 18.56 -19.78
C VAL A 229 68.84 18.81 -18.27
N LYS A 230 69.39 19.96 -17.80
CA LYS A 230 69.35 20.35 -16.40
C LYS A 230 67.88 20.53 -15.94
N LEU A 231 67.04 21.24 -16.73
CA LEU A 231 65.63 21.49 -16.41
C LEU A 231 64.85 20.18 -16.35
N ASN A 232 65.07 19.26 -17.30
CA ASN A 232 64.45 17.95 -17.27
C ASN A 232 64.92 17.08 -16.06
N ASN A 233 66.19 17.21 -15.64
CA ASN A 233 66.66 16.57 -14.43
C ASN A 233 66.01 17.15 -13.18
N ASP A 234 65.91 18.49 -13.09
CA ASP A 234 65.23 19.19 -12.01
C ASP A 234 63.73 18.81 -11.95
N LEU A 235 63.04 18.65 -13.11
CA LEU A 235 61.68 18.15 -13.17
C LEU A 235 61.56 16.72 -12.62
N LYS A 236 62.47 15.83 -13.04
CA LYS A 236 62.47 14.45 -12.57
C LYS A 236 62.66 14.36 -11.06
N GLU A 237 63.57 15.17 -10.52
CA GLU A 237 63.74 15.27 -9.07
C GLU A 237 62.50 15.80 -8.36
N LEU A 238 61.83 16.77 -8.93
CA LEU A 238 60.62 17.34 -8.35
C LEU A 238 59.45 16.36 -8.40
N TYR A 239 59.28 15.60 -9.50
CA TYR A 239 58.27 14.52 -9.56
C TYR A 239 58.54 13.41 -8.54
N ALA A 240 59.83 13.05 -8.30
CA ALA A 240 60.20 12.13 -7.24
C ALA A 240 59.80 12.69 -5.85
N LYS A 241 60.09 13.96 -5.58
CA LYS A 241 59.69 14.65 -4.35
C LYS A 241 58.19 14.76 -4.19
N GLU A 242 57.47 14.98 -5.29
CA GLU A 242 55.99 15.00 -5.29
C GLU A 242 55.45 13.64 -4.84
N GLN A 243 56.01 12.51 -5.39
CA GLN A 243 55.57 11.18 -5.00
C GLN A 243 55.93 10.86 -3.53
N GLU A 244 57.11 11.26 -3.06
CA GLU A 244 57.50 11.12 -1.67
C GLU A 244 56.54 11.90 -0.73
N GLU A 245 56.21 13.14 -1.08
CA GLU A 245 55.31 13.98 -0.26
C GLU A 245 53.88 13.41 -0.27
N ILE A 246 53.40 12.89 -1.39
CA ILE A 246 52.09 12.17 -1.48
C ILE A 246 52.09 10.98 -0.50
N GLN A 247 53.17 10.19 -0.45
CA GLN A 247 53.25 9.08 0.49
C GLN A 247 53.23 9.55 1.95
N VAL A 248 53.90 10.67 2.28
CA VAL A 248 53.86 11.28 3.61
C VAL A 248 52.43 11.73 3.97
N ILE A 249 51.73 12.34 3.04
CA ILE A 249 50.33 12.76 3.25
C ILE A 249 49.43 11.55 3.51
N LEU A 250 49.54 10.50 2.69
CA LEU A 250 48.76 9.27 2.84
C LEU A 250 49.10 8.53 4.14
N ALA A 251 50.36 8.50 4.54
CA ALA A 251 50.77 7.90 5.81
C ALA A 251 50.18 8.66 7.01
N ARG A 252 50.24 10.00 7.02
CA ARG A 252 49.61 10.82 8.06
C ARG A 252 48.10 10.57 8.14
N LEU A 253 47.39 10.65 7.00
CA LEU A 253 45.94 10.38 6.98
C LEU A 253 45.61 8.95 7.45
N SER A 254 46.47 7.99 7.16
CA SER A 254 46.30 6.62 7.62
C SER A 254 46.50 6.50 9.13
N GLU A 255 47.47 7.22 9.71
CA GLU A 255 47.70 7.30 11.16
C GLU A 255 46.52 7.95 11.86
N ASP A 256 46.06 9.13 11.37
CA ASP A 256 44.90 9.82 11.88
C ASP A 256 43.63 8.92 11.81
N THR A 257 43.52 8.11 10.76
CA THR A 257 42.41 7.17 10.60
C THR A 257 42.51 5.96 11.53
N ALA A 258 43.73 5.52 11.81
CA ALA A 258 44.00 4.37 12.67
C ALA A 258 43.58 4.62 14.13
N GLU A 259 43.57 5.89 14.59
CA GLU A 259 43.10 6.23 15.92
C GLU A 259 41.63 5.90 16.14
N TYR A 260 40.81 5.82 15.07
CA TYR A 260 39.34 5.63 15.12
C TYR A 260 38.88 4.32 14.49
N ILE A 261 39.74 3.28 14.46
CA ILE A 261 39.41 2.00 13.81
C ILE A 261 38.14 1.36 14.37
N GLU A 262 37.92 1.42 15.69
CA GLU A 262 36.76 0.75 16.33
C GLU A 262 35.45 1.48 16.03
N GLU A 263 35.47 2.80 15.97
CA GLU A 263 34.34 3.63 15.57
C GLU A 263 33.99 3.37 14.09
N ILE A 264 35.01 3.38 13.21
CA ILE A 264 34.81 3.10 11.77
C ILE A 264 34.27 1.68 11.56
N ARG A 265 34.77 0.71 12.32
CA ARG A 265 34.28 -0.68 12.29
C ARG A 265 32.82 -0.76 12.73
N THR A 266 32.46 -0.05 13.79
CA THR A 266 31.11 0.03 14.31
C THR A 266 30.20 0.70 13.29
N ASP A 267 30.56 1.84 12.75
CA ASP A 267 29.80 2.55 11.71
C ASP A 267 29.56 1.67 10.49
N TYR A 268 30.60 1.00 9.98
CA TYR A 268 30.47 0.11 8.83
C TYR A 268 29.53 -1.07 9.11
N ARG A 269 29.62 -1.68 10.31
CA ARG A 269 28.74 -2.76 10.73
C ARG A 269 27.29 -2.26 10.81
N VAL A 270 27.06 -1.18 11.54
CA VAL A 270 25.71 -0.62 11.77
C VAL A 270 25.09 -0.17 10.45
N LEU A 271 25.84 0.49 9.57
CA LEU A 271 25.35 0.89 8.26
C LEU A 271 24.93 -0.30 7.40
N THR A 272 25.70 -1.40 7.44
CA THR A 272 25.37 -2.61 6.68
C THR A 272 24.19 -3.37 7.28
N ASP A 273 24.05 -3.37 8.60
CA ASP A 273 22.87 -3.94 9.28
C ASP A 273 21.62 -3.11 8.98
N LEU A 274 21.72 -1.78 9.02
CA LEU A 274 20.63 -0.87 8.61
C LEU A 274 20.25 -1.06 7.14
N ASP A 275 21.22 -1.19 6.21
CA ASP A 275 20.96 -1.45 4.80
C ASP A 275 20.15 -2.74 4.63
N PHE A 276 20.51 -3.81 5.32
CA PHE A 276 19.77 -5.07 5.33
C PHE A 276 18.36 -4.91 5.91
N ILE A 277 18.20 -4.17 7.01
CA ILE A 277 16.89 -3.91 7.64
C ILE A 277 16.01 -3.06 6.71
N PHE A 278 16.58 -2.01 6.12
CA PHE A 278 15.86 -1.14 5.18
C PHE A 278 15.53 -1.87 3.86
N ALA A 279 16.37 -2.81 3.41
CA ALA A 279 16.05 -3.66 2.26
C ALA A 279 14.79 -4.50 2.51
N ARG A 280 14.62 -5.07 3.72
CA ARG A 280 13.39 -5.77 4.12
C ARG A 280 12.17 -4.85 4.13
N GLY A 281 12.31 -3.65 4.69
CA GLY A 281 11.26 -2.63 4.69
C GLY A 281 10.89 -2.16 3.28
N GLN A 282 11.86 -1.98 2.40
CA GLN A 282 11.64 -1.59 1.01
C GLN A 282 10.98 -2.71 0.19
N LEU A 283 11.37 -3.97 0.43
CA LEU A 283 10.70 -5.12 -0.18
C LEU A 283 9.23 -5.17 0.26
N ALA A 284 8.95 -4.98 1.55
CA ALA A 284 7.59 -4.91 2.08
C ALA A 284 6.76 -3.81 1.39
N LEU A 285 7.35 -2.63 1.19
CA LEU A 285 6.69 -1.53 0.48
C LEU A 285 6.40 -1.89 -0.98
N SER A 286 7.37 -2.48 -1.70
CA SER A 286 7.23 -2.84 -3.11
C SER A 286 6.15 -3.89 -3.36
N MET A 287 5.94 -4.79 -2.40
CA MET A 287 4.93 -5.85 -2.45
C MET A 287 3.59 -5.44 -1.83
N ASN A 288 3.47 -4.23 -1.29
CA ASN A 288 2.33 -3.81 -0.48
C ASN A 288 2.02 -4.83 0.63
N ALA A 289 3.07 -5.24 1.34
CA ALA A 289 3.05 -6.30 2.33
C ALA A 289 2.75 -5.74 3.73
N SER A 290 2.12 -6.57 4.57
CA SER A 290 1.83 -6.28 5.98
C SER A 290 2.58 -7.22 6.91
N ARG A 291 2.80 -6.78 8.16
CA ARG A 291 3.39 -7.63 9.22
C ARG A 291 2.41 -8.74 9.59
N PRO A 292 2.77 -10.03 9.47
CA PRO A 292 1.94 -11.11 9.98
C PRO A 292 1.99 -11.19 11.50
N ILE A 293 0.89 -11.66 12.11
CA ILE A 293 0.85 -12.04 13.52
C ILE A 293 1.41 -13.47 13.60
N LEU A 294 2.42 -13.68 14.42
CA LEU A 294 3.06 -14.98 14.56
C LEU A 294 2.51 -15.74 15.78
N ASN A 295 2.35 -17.05 15.66
CA ASN A 295 1.91 -17.93 16.74
C ASN A 295 2.64 -19.28 16.74
N ASN A 296 2.66 -19.95 17.89
CA ASN A 296 3.19 -21.31 18.05
C ASN A 296 2.07 -22.38 18.14
N GLU A 297 0.82 -22.00 17.87
CA GLU A 297 -0.35 -22.86 18.01
C GLU A 297 -0.69 -23.59 16.72
N GLY A 298 0.10 -23.40 15.67
CA GLY A 298 -0.12 -24.04 14.37
C GLY A 298 -1.27 -23.40 13.59
N ARG A 299 -1.70 -22.18 13.92
CA ARG A 299 -2.76 -21.47 13.18
C ARG A 299 -2.21 -20.66 12.02
N ILE A 300 -2.81 -20.84 10.88
CA ILE A 300 -2.61 -20.04 9.68
C ILE A 300 -3.94 -19.37 9.33
N HIS A 301 -3.97 -18.06 9.23
CA HIS A 301 -5.10 -17.30 8.74
C HIS A 301 -4.60 -16.18 7.81
N ILE A 302 -4.47 -16.50 6.53
CA ILE A 302 -4.06 -15.57 5.49
C ILE A 302 -5.31 -14.89 4.94
N ARG A 303 -5.34 -13.57 4.96
CA ARG A 303 -6.44 -12.75 4.46
C ARG A 303 -5.99 -11.99 3.22
N ASP A 304 -6.71 -12.17 2.12
CA ASP A 304 -6.44 -11.49 0.83
C ASP A 304 -4.95 -11.62 0.39
N GLY A 305 -4.38 -12.80 0.59
CA GLY A 305 -2.98 -13.08 0.26
C GLY A 305 -2.73 -13.09 -1.24
N ARG A 306 -1.72 -12.37 -1.71
CA ARG A 306 -1.31 -12.32 -3.12
C ARG A 306 0.05 -12.95 -3.30
N HIS A 307 0.17 -13.92 -4.20
CA HIS A 307 1.45 -14.56 -4.45
C HIS A 307 2.49 -13.54 -4.96
N PRO A 308 3.63 -13.33 -4.26
CA PRO A 308 4.53 -12.21 -4.49
C PRO A 308 5.28 -12.25 -5.84
N LEU A 309 5.35 -13.42 -6.47
CA LEU A 309 6.02 -13.62 -7.76
C LEU A 309 5.07 -13.51 -8.97
N LEU A 310 3.79 -13.22 -8.75
CA LEU A 310 2.83 -12.96 -9.80
C LEU A 310 2.65 -11.45 -10.01
N ASP A 311 2.20 -11.08 -11.21
CA ASP A 311 1.89 -9.67 -11.53
C ASP A 311 0.85 -9.12 -10.55
N ALA A 312 1.23 -8.12 -9.77
CA ALA A 312 0.41 -7.51 -8.72
C ALA A 312 -0.93 -6.96 -9.24
N ARG A 313 -1.05 -6.66 -10.53
CA ARG A 313 -2.27 -6.15 -11.18
C ARG A 313 -3.23 -7.27 -11.59
N LYS A 314 -2.74 -8.49 -11.74
CA LYS A 314 -3.51 -9.64 -12.25
C LYS A 314 -3.75 -10.69 -11.18
N VAL A 315 -2.92 -10.73 -10.14
CA VAL A 315 -3.03 -11.71 -9.06
C VAL A 315 -4.35 -11.54 -8.30
N VAL A 316 -5.11 -12.62 -8.23
CA VAL A 316 -6.33 -12.67 -7.42
C VAL A 316 -5.94 -13.02 -5.98
N PRO A 317 -6.42 -12.25 -4.99
CA PRO A 317 -6.13 -12.53 -3.59
C PRO A 317 -6.86 -13.79 -3.13
N ILE A 318 -6.21 -14.57 -2.27
CA ILE A 318 -6.79 -15.76 -1.64
C ILE A 318 -6.86 -15.58 -0.13
N THR A 319 -7.93 -16.10 0.47
CA THR A 319 -8.04 -16.21 1.93
C THR A 319 -7.96 -17.68 2.31
N VAL A 320 -7.06 -18.04 3.23
CA VAL A 320 -6.79 -19.41 3.64
C VAL A 320 -6.76 -19.48 5.16
N THR A 321 -7.48 -20.46 5.71
CA THR A 321 -7.43 -20.81 7.13
C THR A 321 -6.95 -22.25 7.27
N LEU A 322 -6.15 -22.55 8.29
CA LEU A 322 -5.69 -23.89 8.63
C LEU A 322 -5.23 -23.90 10.09
N GLY A 323 -5.59 -24.95 10.85
CA GLY A 323 -5.09 -25.15 12.21
C GLY A 323 -5.98 -24.55 13.31
N GLU A 324 -7.17 -24.02 13.00
CA GLU A 324 -8.20 -23.58 13.94
C GLU A 324 -9.30 -24.66 14.04
N ASP A 325 -10.20 -24.70 13.07
CA ASP A 325 -11.30 -25.67 13.00
C ASP A 325 -10.88 -27.04 12.41
N PHE A 326 -9.85 -27.05 11.60
CA PHE A 326 -9.34 -28.23 10.89
C PHE A 326 -7.82 -28.20 10.75
N SER A 327 -7.20 -29.38 10.76
CA SER A 327 -5.74 -29.56 10.60
C SER A 327 -5.33 -29.91 9.18
N LEU A 328 -6.28 -30.33 8.35
CA LEU A 328 -6.07 -30.80 6.99
C LEU A 328 -7.02 -30.11 6.02
N LEU A 329 -6.48 -29.48 4.98
CA LEU A 329 -7.24 -28.83 3.91
C LEU A 329 -7.00 -29.54 2.58
N ILE A 330 -8.06 -30.07 1.96
CA ILE A 330 -8.04 -30.74 0.65
C ILE A 330 -8.59 -29.79 -0.42
N VAL A 331 -7.71 -29.36 -1.33
CA VAL A 331 -8.06 -28.40 -2.39
C VAL A 331 -8.32 -29.15 -3.70
N THR A 332 -9.51 -28.96 -4.24
CA THR A 332 -9.97 -29.61 -5.47
C THR A 332 -10.24 -28.58 -6.58
N GLY A 333 -10.50 -29.03 -7.79
CA GLY A 333 -10.75 -28.17 -8.95
C GLY A 333 -9.81 -28.44 -10.13
N PRO A 334 -9.95 -27.70 -11.26
CA PRO A 334 -9.10 -27.89 -12.44
C PRO A 334 -7.65 -27.44 -12.18
N ASN A 335 -6.67 -28.01 -12.93
CA ASN A 335 -5.25 -27.64 -12.79
C ASN A 335 -4.99 -26.16 -13.07
N THR A 336 -5.69 -25.60 -14.03
CA THR A 336 -5.62 -24.18 -14.38
C THR A 336 -6.24 -23.25 -13.33
N GLY A 337 -6.94 -23.78 -12.32
CA GLY A 337 -7.70 -23.02 -11.31
C GLY A 337 -6.84 -22.32 -10.24
N GLY A 338 -5.54 -22.59 -10.17
CA GLY A 338 -4.64 -21.97 -9.19
C GLY A 338 -4.37 -22.79 -7.94
N LYS A 339 -4.71 -24.11 -7.91
CA LYS A 339 -4.45 -25.02 -6.78
C LYS A 339 -2.99 -24.97 -6.30
N THR A 340 -2.04 -25.24 -7.22
CA THR A 340 -0.60 -25.21 -6.95
C THR A 340 -0.13 -23.84 -6.47
N VAL A 341 -0.68 -22.75 -7.02
CA VAL A 341 -0.36 -21.39 -6.61
C VAL A 341 -0.83 -21.11 -5.19
N SER A 342 -2.04 -21.55 -4.82
CA SER A 342 -2.57 -21.40 -3.46
C SER A 342 -1.69 -22.13 -2.44
N LEU A 343 -1.27 -23.35 -2.77
CA LEU A 343 -0.38 -24.17 -1.96
C LEU A 343 1.00 -23.53 -1.79
N LYS A 344 1.60 -23.05 -2.90
CA LYS A 344 2.86 -22.31 -2.88
C LYS A 344 2.74 -21.00 -2.09
N THR A 345 1.60 -20.31 -2.16
CA THR A 345 1.37 -19.06 -1.41
C THR A 345 1.45 -19.31 0.09
N VAL A 346 0.76 -20.34 0.60
CA VAL A 346 0.78 -20.68 2.02
C VAL A 346 2.20 -21.03 2.48
N GLY A 347 2.89 -21.91 1.74
CA GLY A 347 4.24 -22.31 2.06
C GLY A 347 5.24 -21.14 2.01
N LEU A 348 5.18 -20.34 0.97
CA LEU A 348 6.08 -19.20 0.78
C LEU A 348 5.85 -18.12 1.84
N PHE A 349 4.59 -17.80 2.19
CA PHE A 349 4.29 -16.84 3.25
C PHE A 349 4.79 -17.31 4.61
N THR A 350 4.67 -18.61 4.91
CA THR A 350 5.24 -19.20 6.11
C THR A 350 6.75 -18.98 6.16
N LEU A 351 7.46 -19.27 5.07
CA LEU A 351 8.92 -19.08 4.98
C LEU A 351 9.30 -17.59 5.09
N MET A 352 8.55 -16.69 4.43
CA MET A 352 8.77 -15.24 4.51
C MET A 352 8.53 -14.73 5.93
N GLY A 353 7.41 -15.09 6.56
CA GLY A 353 7.09 -14.71 7.93
C GLY A 353 8.17 -15.14 8.91
N GLN A 354 8.63 -16.40 8.83
CA GLN A 354 9.70 -16.94 9.67
C GLN A 354 11.10 -16.37 9.35
N ALA A 355 11.26 -15.70 8.21
CA ALA A 355 12.48 -14.96 7.89
C ALA A 355 12.44 -13.48 8.34
N GLY A 356 11.38 -13.04 9.01
CA GLY A 356 11.20 -11.64 9.41
C GLY A 356 10.79 -10.72 8.27
N LEU A 357 10.32 -11.27 7.15
CA LEU A 357 9.76 -10.52 6.03
C LEU A 357 8.25 -10.33 6.20
N HIS A 358 7.75 -9.19 5.78
CA HIS A 358 6.31 -8.97 5.66
C HIS A 358 5.75 -9.77 4.48
N ILE A 359 4.44 -10.06 4.52
CA ILE A 359 3.74 -10.83 3.49
C ILE A 359 2.73 -9.96 2.75
N PRO A 360 2.57 -10.10 1.43
CA PRO A 360 1.57 -9.38 0.65
C PRO A 360 0.16 -9.92 0.92
N ALA A 361 -0.37 -9.64 2.10
CA ALA A 361 -1.68 -10.03 2.60
C ALA A 361 -2.31 -8.87 3.38
N ALA A 362 -3.62 -8.95 3.66
CA ALA A 362 -4.30 -7.95 4.47
C ALA A 362 -3.81 -7.99 5.93
N ASP A 363 -3.90 -6.85 6.61
CA ASP A 363 -3.59 -6.72 8.03
C ASP A 363 -4.29 -7.79 8.89
N ARG A 364 -3.64 -8.18 9.98
CA ARG A 364 -4.08 -9.24 10.90
C ARG A 364 -4.14 -10.62 10.25
N SER A 365 -3.33 -10.86 9.23
CA SER A 365 -3.04 -12.23 8.79
C SER A 365 -2.15 -12.91 9.81
N GLU A 366 -2.47 -14.16 10.16
CA GLU A 366 -1.75 -14.96 11.14
C GLU A 366 -0.96 -16.07 10.45
N LEU A 367 0.26 -16.31 10.93
CA LEU A 367 1.11 -17.42 10.49
C LEU A 367 1.67 -18.15 11.70
N ALA A 368 1.66 -19.48 11.63
CA ALA A 368 2.32 -20.30 12.62
C ALA A 368 3.82 -20.38 12.34
N VAL A 369 4.60 -20.53 13.41
CA VAL A 369 6.03 -20.84 13.32
C VAL A 369 6.18 -22.36 13.30
N PHE A 370 6.64 -22.90 12.20
CA PHE A 370 6.89 -24.34 12.02
C PHE A 370 8.37 -24.66 12.13
N HIS A 371 8.68 -25.82 12.73
CA HIS A 371 10.04 -26.34 12.76
C HIS A 371 10.51 -26.73 11.36
N GLN A 372 9.64 -27.37 10.60
CA GLN A 372 9.89 -27.78 9.22
C GLN A 372 8.68 -27.49 8.33
N VAL A 373 8.98 -27.15 7.09
CA VAL A 373 7.99 -27.09 6.01
C VAL A 373 8.40 -28.13 4.98
N TYR A 374 7.52 -29.06 4.67
CA TYR A 374 7.72 -30.08 3.66
C TYR A 374 6.82 -29.78 2.46
N ALA A 375 7.37 -29.88 1.26
CA ALA A 375 6.63 -29.63 0.05
C ALA A 375 6.91 -30.75 -0.98
N ASP A 376 5.83 -31.39 -1.42
CA ASP A 376 5.83 -32.24 -2.59
C ASP A 376 5.04 -31.54 -3.69
N ILE A 377 5.71 -30.67 -4.44
CA ILE A 377 5.15 -29.77 -5.44
C ILE A 377 5.99 -29.86 -6.72
N GLY A 378 5.31 -29.88 -7.85
CA GLY A 378 5.89 -29.79 -9.19
C GLY A 378 6.10 -31.14 -9.87
N ASP A 379 5.93 -31.16 -11.20
CA ASP A 379 6.25 -32.26 -12.08
C ASP A 379 7.76 -32.33 -12.26
N GLU A 380 8.40 -33.40 -11.80
CA GLU A 380 9.77 -33.72 -12.17
C GLU A 380 9.81 -34.23 -13.62
N GLN A 381 9.39 -33.38 -14.58
CA GLN A 381 9.53 -33.68 -16.03
C GLN A 381 10.97 -33.45 -16.53
N SER A 382 11.96 -33.73 -15.71
CA SER A 382 13.33 -33.75 -16.24
C SER A 382 13.57 -35.07 -16.98
N ILE A 383 13.82 -34.95 -18.26
CA ILE A 383 14.15 -36.06 -19.18
C ILE A 383 15.33 -36.93 -18.66
N GLU A 384 16.09 -36.43 -17.73
CA GLU A 384 17.28 -37.07 -17.14
C GLU A 384 16.99 -38.05 -16.01
N GLN A 385 15.77 -38.05 -15.41
CA GLN A 385 15.42 -39.02 -14.36
C GLN A 385 14.41 -40.04 -14.86
N SER A 386 14.89 -41.27 -15.06
CA SER A 386 14.16 -42.43 -15.56
C SER A 386 13.15 -43.04 -14.58
N LEU A 387 12.88 -42.39 -13.42
CA LEU A 387 11.86 -42.81 -12.46
C LEU A 387 10.49 -42.30 -12.87
N SER A 388 9.48 -43.16 -12.79
CA SER A 388 8.07 -42.74 -12.95
C SER A 388 7.76 -41.56 -12.02
N THR A 389 6.95 -40.59 -12.48
CA THR A 389 6.49 -39.42 -11.71
C THR A 389 5.98 -39.85 -10.32
N PHE A 390 5.18 -40.92 -10.27
CA PHE A 390 4.69 -41.52 -9.01
C PHE A 390 5.81 -41.94 -8.05
N SER A 391 6.86 -42.63 -8.59
CA SER A 391 7.98 -43.11 -7.74
C SER A 391 8.78 -41.92 -7.16
N SER A 392 8.93 -40.84 -7.90
CA SER A 392 9.61 -39.62 -7.43
C SER A 392 8.87 -38.96 -6.28
N HIS A 393 7.53 -38.80 -6.44
CA HIS A 393 6.66 -38.27 -5.39
C HIS A 393 6.70 -39.16 -4.14
N MET A 394 6.54 -40.49 -4.29
CA MET A 394 6.59 -41.43 -3.16
C MET A 394 7.93 -41.42 -2.45
N THR A 395 9.04 -41.35 -3.18
CA THR A 395 10.38 -41.28 -2.57
C THR A 395 10.53 -40.01 -1.73
N ASN A 396 10.05 -38.88 -2.23
CA ASN A 396 10.07 -37.60 -1.50
C ASN A 396 9.18 -37.67 -0.25
N ILE A 397 7.95 -38.18 -0.37
CA ILE A 397 7.01 -38.37 0.73
C ILE A 397 7.59 -39.26 1.80
N VAL A 398 8.11 -40.43 1.43
CA VAL A 398 8.76 -41.38 2.38
C VAL A 398 9.94 -40.73 3.10
N SER A 399 10.69 -39.85 2.41
CA SER A 399 11.84 -39.20 3.02
C SER A 399 11.47 -38.28 4.18
N PHE A 400 10.39 -37.49 4.04
CA PHE A 400 9.99 -36.57 5.09
C PHE A 400 9.01 -37.14 6.10
N LEU A 401 8.22 -38.18 5.78
CA LEU A 401 7.35 -38.88 6.76
C LEU A 401 8.12 -39.44 7.95
N LYS A 402 9.43 -39.67 7.80
CA LYS A 402 10.29 -40.13 8.90
C LYS A 402 10.58 -39.04 9.93
N ASP A 403 10.67 -37.80 9.46
CA ASP A 403 11.15 -36.63 10.23
C ASP A 403 10.02 -35.63 10.58
N VAL A 404 8.81 -35.86 10.05
CA VAL A 404 7.68 -34.95 10.27
C VAL A 404 7.17 -35.03 11.70
N ASP A 405 6.94 -33.88 12.32
CA ASP A 405 6.42 -33.72 13.69
C ASP A 405 5.14 -32.86 13.72
N GLU A 406 4.56 -32.69 14.90
CA GLU A 406 3.33 -31.92 15.11
C GLU A 406 3.50 -30.42 14.79
N GLN A 407 4.75 -29.92 14.80
CA GLN A 407 5.10 -28.54 14.43
C GLN A 407 5.63 -28.43 12.98
N SER A 408 5.18 -29.33 12.14
CA SER A 408 5.50 -29.33 10.70
C SER A 408 4.31 -28.87 9.88
N LEU A 409 4.59 -28.19 8.76
CA LEU A 409 3.64 -27.91 7.68
C LEU A 409 3.95 -28.82 6.50
N VAL A 410 2.95 -29.54 6.00
CA VAL A 410 3.10 -30.46 4.86
C VAL A 410 2.21 -29.99 3.71
N LEU A 411 2.80 -29.88 2.53
CA LEU A 411 2.16 -29.39 1.31
C LEU A 411 2.29 -30.42 0.20
N PHE A 412 1.15 -30.94 -0.27
CA PHE A 412 1.10 -31.92 -1.36
C PHE A 412 0.42 -31.35 -2.59
N ASP A 413 1.06 -31.44 -3.73
CA ASP A 413 0.43 -31.12 -5.02
C ASP A 413 0.14 -32.42 -5.77
N GLU A 414 -1.11 -32.60 -6.19
CA GLU A 414 -1.61 -33.77 -6.93
C GLU A 414 -1.30 -35.11 -6.24
N LEU A 415 -1.54 -35.21 -4.91
CA LEU A 415 -1.24 -36.37 -4.12
C LEU A 415 -1.88 -37.65 -4.68
N GLY A 416 -1.09 -38.70 -4.93
CA GLY A 416 -1.49 -39.96 -5.48
C GLY A 416 -1.55 -40.05 -7.00
N ALA A 417 -1.23 -38.96 -7.72
CA ALA A 417 -1.22 -38.94 -9.18
C ALA A 417 -0.08 -39.83 -9.77
N GLY A 418 -0.27 -40.30 -11.00
CA GLY A 418 0.74 -41.04 -11.75
C GLY A 418 0.72 -42.54 -11.57
N THR A 419 -0.33 -43.11 -10.91
CA THR A 419 -0.61 -44.57 -10.80
C THR A 419 -2.07 -44.86 -11.09
N ASP A 420 -2.52 -46.11 -10.88
CA ASP A 420 -3.94 -46.44 -10.95
C ASP A 420 -4.78 -45.49 -10.06
N PRO A 421 -5.84 -44.89 -10.55
CA PRO A 421 -6.62 -43.92 -9.79
C PRO A 421 -7.15 -44.43 -8.45
N THR A 422 -7.58 -45.69 -8.41
CA THR A 422 -8.14 -46.31 -7.20
C THR A 422 -7.05 -46.54 -6.14
N GLU A 423 -5.89 -47.07 -6.58
CA GLU A 423 -4.74 -47.29 -5.71
C GLU A 423 -4.17 -45.93 -5.23
N GLY A 424 -4.05 -44.97 -6.15
CA GLY A 424 -3.58 -43.63 -5.85
C GLY A 424 -4.44 -42.91 -4.81
N ALA A 425 -5.77 -42.97 -4.96
CA ALA A 425 -6.71 -42.37 -4.01
C ALA A 425 -6.64 -43.05 -2.63
N ALA A 426 -6.61 -44.40 -2.59
CA ALA A 426 -6.49 -45.15 -1.34
C ALA A 426 -5.20 -44.81 -0.59
N LEU A 427 -4.07 -44.74 -1.30
CA LEU A 427 -2.78 -44.39 -0.72
C LEU A 427 -2.75 -42.94 -0.22
N ALA A 428 -3.32 -42.01 -0.98
CA ALA A 428 -3.44 -40.63 -0.58
C ALA A 428 -4.26 -40.46 0.71
N ILE A 429 -5.43 -41.13 0.80
CA ILE A 429 -6.25 -41.13 2.01
C ILE A 429 -5.48 -41.67 3.20
N ALA A 430 -4.75 -42.79 3.02
CA ALA A 430 -3.96 -43.38 4.10
C ALA A 430 -2.85 -42.43 4.61
N ILE A 431 -2.12 -41.77 3.72
CA ILE A 431 -1.10 -40.79 4.06
C ILE A 431 -1.72 -39.59 4.80
N LEU A 432 -2.81 -39.00 4.26
CA LEU A 432 -3.48 -37.88 4.87
C LEU A 432 -4.09 -38.19 6.22
N SER A 433 -4.70 -39.39 6.38
CA SER A 433 -5.22 -39.89 7.67
C SER A 433 -4.11 -40.03 8.71
N HIS A 434 -2.95 -40.56 8.30
CA HIS A 434 -1.79 -40.68 9.19
C HIS A 434 -1.30 -39.31 9.71
N LEU A 435 -1.23 -38.30 8.84
CA LEU A 435 -0.81 -36.95 9.21
C LEU A 435 -1.89 -36.28 10.07
N HIS A 436 -3.16 -36.45 9.71
CA HIS A 436 -4.29 -35.88 10.43
C HIS A 436 -4.40 -36.40 11.88
N ILE A 437 -4.30 -37.72 12.09
CA ILE A 437 -4.32 -38.32 13.43
C ILE A 437 -3.19 -37.76 14.32
N ARG A 438 -2.05 -37.40 13.74
CA ARG A 438 -0.93 -36.76 14.44
C ARG A 438 -1.09 -35.24 14.62
N GLY A 439 -2.18 -34.67 14.15
CA GLY A 439 -2.43 -33.21 14.24
C GLY A 439 -1.51 -32.33 13.38
N ILE A 440 -0.84 -32.92 12.38
CA ILE A 440 0.11 -32.21 11.52
C ILE A 440 -0.65 -31.33 10.52
N ARG A 441 -0.28 -30.04 10.43
CA ARG A 441 -0.91 -29.11 9.51
C ARG A 441 -0.58 -29.49 8.07
N THR A 442 -1.62 -29.83 7.32
CA THR A 442 -1.45 -30.37 5.98
C THR A 442 -2.39 -29.68 4.98
N MET A 443 -1.86 -29.33 3.82
CA MET A 443 -2.65 -28.87 2.69
C MET A 443 -2.33 -29.74 1.47
N ALA A 444 -3.35 -30.33 0.86
CA ALA A 444 -3.17 -31.23 -0.28
C ALA A 444 -4.05 -30.81 -1.45
N THR A 445 -3.54 -30.89 -2.66
CA THR A 445 -4.37 -30.77 -3.87
C THR A 445 -4.61 -32.14 -4.48
N THR A 446 -5.77 -32.31 -5.09
CA THR A 446 -6.14 -33.59 -5.74
C THR A 446 -7.20 -33.41 -6.81
N HIS A 447 -7.34 -34.45 -7.66
CA HIS A 447 -8.43 -34.62 -8.61
C HIS A 447 -9.38 -35.77 -8.24
N TYR A 448 -9.05 -36.54 -7.21
CA TYR A 448 -9.80 -37.71 -6.83
C TYR A 448 -11.08 -37.36 -6.07
N SER A 449 -12.22 -37.93 -6.50
CA SER A 449 -13.50 -37.73 -5.82
C SER A 449 -13.56 -38.39 -4.45
N GLU A 450 -12.84 -39.49 -4.24
CA GLU A 450 -12.73 -40.20 -2.96
C GLU A 450 -12.14 -39.33 -1.85
N LEU A 451 -11.18 -38.40 -2.19
CA LEU A 451 -10.64 -37.51 -1.21
C LEU A 451 -11.63 -36.37 -0.83
N LYS A 452 -12.52 -35.99 -1.74
CA LYS A 452 -13.63 -35.07 -1.41
C LYS A 452 -14.57 -35.70 -0.38
N VAL A 453 -14.92 -36.98 -0.57
CA VAL A 453 -15.76 -37.77 0.35
C VAL A 453 -15.06 -37.94 1.70
N PHE A 454 -13.78 -38.27 1.68
CA PHE A 454 -12.95 -38.38 2.89
C PHE A 454 -13.00 -37.05 3.71
N ALA A 455 -12.86 -35.92 3.09
CA ALA A 455 -12.94 -34.61 3.79
C ALA A 455 -14.34 -34.32 4.33
N LEU A 456 -15.42 -34.72 3.65
CA LEU A 456 -16.78 -34.54 4.14
C LEU A 456 -17.15 -35.48 5.31
N SER A 457 -16.51 -36.63 5.40
CA SER A 457 -16.80 -37.68 6.41
C SER A 457 -15.87 -37.66 7.61
N THR A 458 -14.80 -36.86 7.60
CA THR A 458 -13.77 -36.88 8.66
C THR A 458 -13.73 -35.54 9.38
N GLU A 459 -14.00 -35.51 10.68
CA GLU A 459 -13.91 -34.31 11.51
C GLU A 459 -12.48 -33.76 11.52
N GLY A 460 -12.30 -32.44 11.42
CA GLY A 460 -10.99 -31.78 11.38
C GLY A 460 -10.28 -31.85 10.03
N VAL A 461 -10.98 -32.33 8.98
CA VAL A 461 -10.57 -32.31 7.58
C VAL A 461 -11.57 -31.44 6.81
N GLU A 462 -11.08 -30.51 6.03
CA GLU A 462 -11.94 -29.58 5.29
C GLU A 462 -11.68 -29.62 3.78
N ASN A 463 -12.73 -29.45 2.99
CA ASN A 463 -12.63 -29.29 1.55
C ASN A 463 -12.42 -27.81 1.17
N ALA A 464 -11.71 -27.59 0.07
CA ALA A 464 -11.68 -26.31 -0.62
C ALA A 464 -11.73 -26.52 -2.13
N CYS A 465 -12.23 -25.52 -2.86
CA CYS A 465 -12.15 -25.54 -4.31
C CYS A 465 -11.58 -24.23 -4.86
N CYS A 466 -10.87 -24.36 -5.98
CA CYS A 466 -10.55 -23.23 -6.82
C CYS A 466 -11.72 -22.97 -7.76
N GLU A 467 -12.35 -21.80 -7.62
CA GLU A 467 -13.51 -21.42 -8.40
C GLU A 467 -13.18 -21.35 -9.90
N PHE A 468 -14.06 -21.87 -10.73
CA PHE A 468 -13.93 -21.85 -12.19
C PHE A 468 -15.22 -21.34 -12.81
N ASP A 469 -15.13 -20.30 -13.63
CA ASP A 469 -16.27 -19.77 -14.35
C ASP A 469 -16.52 -20.57 -15.63
N VAL A 470 -17.60 -21.36 -15.60
CA VAL A 470 -18.01 -22.21 -16.72
C VAL A 470 -18.54 -21.38 -17.91
N GLU A 471 -19.06 -20.16 -17.66
CA GLU A 471 -19.56 -19.30 -18.73
C GLU A 471 -18.44 -18.72 -19.59
N SER A 472 -17.40 -18.20 -18.98
CA SER A 472 -16.25 -17.63 -19.67
C SER A 472 -15.14 -18.65 -20.00
N LEU A 473 -15.22 -19.89 -19.51
CA LEU A 473 -14.17 -20.91 -19.53
C LEU A 473 -12.83 -20.41 -18.93
N LYS A 474 -12.90 -19.55 -17.93
CA LYS A 474 -11.72 -18.98 -17.27
C LYS A 474 -11.71 -19.29 -15.78
N PRO A 475 -10.53 -19.56 -15.21
CA PRO A 475 -10.40 -19.64 -13.77
C PRO A 475 -10.62 -18.25 -13.15
N THR A 476 -11.35 -18.20 -12.05
CA THR A 476 -11.45 -16.96 -11.25
C THR A 476 -10.30 -16.82 -10.27
N TYR A 477 -9.55 -17.90 -10.02
CA TYR A 477 -8.45 -18.03 -9.06
C TYR A 477 -8.87 -17.80 -7.59
N ARG A 478 -10.16 -17.75 -7.29
CA ARG A 478 -10.65 -17.63 -5.91
C ARG A 478 -10.63 -19.00 -5.24
N LEU A 479 -10.19 -19.04 -3.98
CA LEU A 479 -10.23 -20.24 -3.16
C LEU A 479 -11.44 -20.18 -2.24
N LEU A 480 -12.33 -21.19 -2.34
CA LEU A 480 -13.54 -21.33 -1.54
C LEU A 480 -13.35 -22.49 -0.55
N ILE A 481 -13.23 -22.19 0.74
CA ILE A 481 -13.08 -23.22 1.80
C ILE A 481 -14.45 -23.72 2.24
N GLY A 482 -14.54 -25.04 2.53
CA GLY A 482 -15.75 -25.73 2.99
C GLY A 482 -16.64 -26.18 1.84
N ILE A 483 -16.14 -26.15 0.60
CA ILE A 483 -16.83 -26.68 -0.56
C ILE A 483 -15.88 -27.58 -1.35
N PRO A 484 -16.26 -28.82 -1.65
CA PRO A 484 -15.54 -29.64 -2.62
C PRO A 484 -15.80 -29.11 -4.04
N GLY A 485 -14.75 -29.00 -4.85
CA GLY A 485 -14.89 -28.61 -6.25
C GLY A 485 -15.54 -29.69 -7.09
N LYS A 486 -16.38 -29.26 -8.04
CA LYS A 486 -16.96 -30.17 -9.00
C LYS A 486 -16.08 -30.36 -10.24
N SER A 487 -16.31 -31.48 -10.94
CA SER A 487 -15.76 -31.71 -12.26
C SER A 487 -16.55 -30.93 -13.30
N ASN A 488 -15.87 -30.04 -14.05
CA ASN A 488 -16.52 -29.29 -15.14
C ASN A 488 -16.16 -29.85 -16.53
N ALA A 489 -15.62 -31.08 -16.60
CA ALA A 489 -15.09 -31.64 -17.83
C ALA A 489 -16.13 -31.66 -18.97
N PHE A 490 -17.36 -32.09 -18.73
CA PHE A 490 -18.41 -32.15 -19.75
C PHE A 490 -18.83 -30.76 -20.22
N ALA A 491 -19.01 -29.81 -19.30
CA ALA A 491 -19.36 -28.44 -19.63
C ALA A 491 -18.26 -27.75 -20.45
N ILE A 492 -17.00 -27.95 -20.06
CA ILE A 492 -15.84 -27.43 -20.77
C ILE A 492 -15.75 -28.06 -22.18
N SER A 493 -15.87 -29.40 -22.30
CA SER A 493 -15.81 -30.11 -23.56
C SER A 493 -16.90 -29.68 -24.53
N GLY A 494 -18.13 -29.48 -24.06
CA GLY A 494 -19.25 -29.00 -24.88
C GLY A 494 -18.98 -27.59 -25.44
N LYS A 495 -18.49 -26.68 -24.59
CA LYS A 495 -18.14 -25.32 -25.04
C LYS A 495 -16.93 -25.29 -25.97
N LEU A 496 -16.01 -26.22 -25.86
CA LEU A 496 -14.90 -26.38 -26.80
C LEU A 496 -15.30 -27.02 -28.14
N GLY A 497 -16.56 -27.44 -28.27
CA GLY A 497 -17.13 -27.93 -29.52
C GLY A 497 -17.16 -29.46 -29.64
N LEU A 498 -17.02 -30.21 -28.52
CA LEU A 498 -17.25 -31.64 -28.54
C LEU A 498 -18.75 -31.90 -28.79
N PRO A 499 -19.14 -32.71 -29.77
CA PRO A 499 -20.54 -32.98 -30.09
C PRO A 499 -21.34 -33.52 -28.89
N ASP A 500 -22.56 -33.03 -28.72
CA ASP A 500 -23.41 -33.39 -27.57
C ASP A 500 -23.69 -34.90 -27.45
N TYR A 501 -23.78 -35.64 -28.56
CA TYR A 501 -24.01 -37.08 -28.52
C TYR A 501 -22.81 -37.84 -27.91
N ILE A 502 -21.58 -37.32 -28.02
CA ILE A 502 -20.39 -37.91 -27.36
C ILE A 502 -20.44 -37.60 -25.87
N ILE A 503 -20.86 -36.40 -25.49
CA ILE A 503 -20.98 -35.97 -24.08
C ILE A 503 -22.07 -36.77 -23.39
N GLU A 504 -23.21 -37.01 -24.07
CA GLU A 504 -24.30 -37.85 -23.57
C GLU A 504 -23.87 -39.32 -23.40
N ASP A 505 -23.19 -39.89 -24.39
CA ASP A 505 -22.64 -41.23 -24.26
C ASP A 505 -21.67 -41.35 -23.10
N ALA A 506 -20.81 -40.36 -22.92
CA ALA A 506 -19.86 -40.29 -21.80
C ALA A 506 -20.59 -40.19 -20.43
N LYS A 507 -21.64 -39.38 -20.33
CA LYS A 507 -22.47 -39.28 -19.12
C LYS A 507 -23.17 -40.58 -18.78
N ASN A 508 -23.69 -41.29 -19.78
CA ASN A 508 -24.37 -42.57 -19.61
C ASN A 508 -23.44 -43.71 -19.17
N ARG A 509 -22.11 -43.51 -19.27
CA ARG A 509 -21.10 -44.46 -18.76
C ARG A 509 -20.72 -44.23 -17.30
N LEU A 510 -21.15 -43.08 -16.69
CA LEU A 510 -21.01 -42.82 -15.26
C LEU A 510 -22.05 -43.61 -14.46
N THR A 511 -21.72 -43.96 -13.23
CA THR A 511 -22.69 -44.59 -12.33
C THR A 511 -23.73 -43.58 -11.84
N GLU A 512 -24.95 -44.04 -11.52
CA GLU A 512 -26.01 -43.18 -10.97
C GLU A 512 -25.58 -42.50 -9.65
N GLN A 513 -24.72 -43.15 -8.87
CA GLN A 513 -24.18 -42.59 -7.61
C GLN A 513 -23.23 -41.41 -7.86
N ASP A 514 -22.39 -41.48 -8.89
CA ASP A 514 -21.47 -40.43 -9.25
C ASP A 514 -22.21 -39.17 -9.74
N VAL A 515 -23.28 -39.36 -10.53
CA VAL A 515 -24.11 -38.24 -11.05
C VAL A 515 -24.87 -37.56 -9.91
N SER A 516 -25.49 -38.32 -9.01
CA SER A 516 -26.22 -37.78 -7.85
C SER A 516 -25.33 -36.99 -6.91
N PHE A 517 -24.09 -37.46 -6.69
CA PHE A 517 -23.09 -36.79 -5.85
C PHE A 517 -22.60 -35.43 -6.48
N GLU A 518 -22.31 -35.43 -7.78
CA GLU A 518 -21.91 -34.23 -8.51
C GLU A 518 -23.04 -33.16 -8.56
N ASP A 519 -24.30 -33.58 -8.66
CA ASP A 519 -25.45 -32.65 -8.60
C ASP A 519 -25.58 -32.00 -7.22
N LEU A 520 -25.43 -32.78 -6.13
CA LEU A 520 -25.46 -32.28 -4.76
C LEU A 520 -24.31 -31.30 -4.46
N LEU A 521 -23.13 -31.59 -4.99
CA LEU A 521 -22.00 -30.67 -4.94
C LEU A 521 -22.26 -29.36 -5.68
N THR A 522 -22.99 -29.44 -6.81
CA THR A 522 -23.38 -28.25 -7.60
C THR A 522 -24.27 -27.31 -6.81
N ASP A 523 -25.27 -27.83 -6.12
CA ASP A 523 -26.20 -27.04 -5.31
C ASP A 523 -25.50 -26.40 -4.10
N LEU A 524 -24.59 -27.14 -3.49
CA LEU A 524 -23.79 -26.68 -2.34
C LEU A 524 -22.84 -25.56 -2.74
N GLU A 525 -22.15 -25.70 -3.88
CA GLU A 525 -21.25 -24.69 -4.45
C GLU A 525 -22.01 -23.39 -4.78
N ASN A 526 -23.18 -23.51 -5.46
CA ASN A 526 -24.01 -22.38 -5.80
C ASN A 526 -24.52 -21.63 -4.56
N SER A 527 -24.98 -22.37 -3.54
CA SER A 527 -25.47 -21.78 -2.29
C SER A 527 -24.37 -21.00 -1.56
N LYS A 528 -23.18 -21.57 -1.48
CA LYS A 528 -22.06 -20.93 -0.79
C LYS A 528 -21.47 -19.74 -1.57
N ARG A 529 -21.43 -19.83 -2.91
CA ARG A 529 -21.06 -18.71 -3.77
C ARG A 529 -21.96 -17.49 -3.56
N ILE A 530 -23.26 -17.72 -3.36
CA ILE A 530 -24.21 -16.66 -3.03
C ILE A 530 -23.87 -16.06 -1.66
N ILE A 531 -23.67 -16.93 -0.65
CA ILE A 531 -23.31 -16.51 0.72
C ILE A 531 -22.01 -15.70 0.75
N GLU A 532 -20.97 -16.13 0.01
CA GLU A 532 -19.71 -15.39 -0.04
C GLU A 532 -19.84 -14.04 -0.74
N LYS A 533 -20.62 -13.98 -1.83
CA LYS A 533 -20.92 -12.72 -2.51
C LYS A 533 -21.62 -11.73 -1.57
N GLU A 534 -22.64 -12.21 -0.86
CA GLU A 534 -23.34 -11.39 0.15
C GLU A 534 -22.40 -10.95 1.28
N ARG A 535 -21.50 -11.82 1.71
CA ARG A 535 -20.50 -11.51 2.75
C ARG A 535 -19.52 -10.42 2.27
N ASP A 536 -19.05 -10.49 1.03
CA ASP A 536 -18.18 -9.47 0.43
C ASP A 536 -18.90 -8.11 0.31
N GLU A 537 -20.18 -8.13 -0.09
CA GLU A 537 -21.03 -6.93 -0.12
C GLU A 537 -21.19 -6.33 1.28
N ILE A 538 -21.49 -7.17 2.28
CA ILE A 538 -21.62 -6.75 3.68
C ILE A 538 -20.30 -6.15 4.19
N GLN A 539 -19.15 -6.75 3.87
CA GLN A 539 -17.85 -6.19 4.25
C GLN A 539 -17.57 -4.83 3.59
N THR A 540 -17.95 -4.68 2.34
CA THR A 540 -17.81 -3.42 1.60
C THR A 540 -18.68 -2.33 2.23
N TYR A 541 -19.95 -2.63 2.52
CA TYR A 541 -20.85 -1.72 3.24
C TYR A 541 -20.35 -1.39 4.64
N LYS A 542 -19.78 -2.37 5.35
CA LYS A 542 -19.21 -2.13 6.68
C LYS A 542 -18.03 -1.14 6.64
N ARG A 543 -17.13 -1.27 5.65
CA ARG A 543 -16.03 -0.31 5.43
C ARG A 543 -16.55 1.08 5.09
N GLU A 544 -17.59 1.17 4.26
CA GLU A 544 -18.19 2.44 3.88
C GLU A 544 -18.89 3.12 5.07
N VAL A 545 -19.62 2.36 5.87
CA VAL A 545 -20.24 2.84 7.12
C VAL A 545 -19.19 3.36 8.11
N GLU A 546 -18.08 2.65 8.30
CA GLU A 546 -16.98 3.08 9.16
C GLU A 546 -16.35 4.39 8.66
N ARG A 547 -16.13 4.51 7.36
CA ARG A 547 -15.63 5.73 6.70
C ARG A 547 -16.58 6.90 6.89
N LEU A 548 -17.88 6.69 6.67
CA LEU A 548 -18.90 7.70 6.86
C LEU A 548 -19.02 8.13 8.33
N LYS A 549 -18.93 7.19 9.27
CA LYS A 549 -18.93 7.44 10.71
C LYS A 549 -17.74 8.33 11.12
N THR A 550 -16.56 8.03 10.60
CA THR A 550 -15.34 8.82 10.85
C THR A 550 -15.47 10.23 10.28
N GLN A 551 -15.98 10.37 9.06
CA GLN A 551 -16.24 11.68 8.44
C GLN A 551 -17.28 12.50 9.20
N THR A 552 -18.33 11.83 9.70
CA THR A 552 -19.40 12.50 10.48
C THR A 552 -18.84 12.98 11.80
N ARG A 553 -18.03 12.17 12.47
CA ARG A 553 -17.36 12.55 13.72
C ARG A 553 -16.45 13.76 13.52
N GLN A 554 -15.61 13.76 12.49
CA GLN A 554 -14.74 14.91 12.17
C GLN A 554 -15.54 16.18 11.86
N LYS A 555 -16.68 16.06 11.16
CA LYS A 555 -17.57 17.20 10.91
C LYS A 555 -18.21 17.72 12.20
N GLN A 556 -18.60 16.81 13.09
CA GLN A 556 -19.18 17.16 14.39
C GLN A 556 -18.16 17.92 15.25
N GLU A 557 -16.93 17.41 15.36
CA GLU A 557 -15.85 18.05 16.09
C GLU A 557 -15.56 19.47 15.57
N LYS A 558 -15.49 19.64 14.24
CA LYS A 558 -15.35 20.98 13.62
C LYS A 558 -16.51 21.92 13.89
N LEU A 559 -17.74 21.41 13.94
CA LEU A 559 -18.92 22.21 14.27
C LEU A 559 -18.93 22.63 15.75
N ASP A 560 -18.51 21.74 16.65
CA ASP A 560 -18.41 22.02 18.08
C ASP A 560 -17.31 23.07 18.33
N GLU A 561 -16.16 22.99 17.68
CA GLU A 561 -15.11 24.00 17.74
C GLU A 561 -15.59 25.38 17.23
N GLN A 562 -16.31 25.40 16.12
CA GLN A 562 -16.89 26.64 15.59
C GLN A 562 -17.94 27.25 16.54
N ARG A 563 -18.77 26.39 17.13
CA ARG A 563 -19.77 26.81 18.12
C ARG A 563 -19.10 27.43 19.34
N ASP A 564 -18.08 26.78 19.89
CA ASP A 564 -17.37 27.26 21.08
C ASP A 564 -16.62 28.58 20.81
N ARG A 565 -16.08 28.72 19.58
CA ARG A 565 -15.47 29.99 19.14
C ARG A 565 -16.51 31.11 19.08
N ILE A 566 -17.67 30.86 18.47
CA ILE A 566 -18.76 31.87 18.38
C ILE A 566 -19.27 32.25 19.76
N LEU A 567 -19.39 31.26 20.68
CA LEU A 567 -19.81 31.52 22.07
C LEU A 567 -18.78 32.36 22.82
N ARG A 568 -17.47 32.12 22.68
CA ARG A 568 -16.42 32.97 23.27
C ARG A 568 -16.46 34.38 22.72
N GLU A 569 -16.53 34.57 21.42
CA GLU A 569 -16.62 35.90 20.79
C GLU A 569 -17.90 36.66 21.25
N ALA A 570 -19.02 35.95 21.40
CA ALA A 570 -20.27 36.54 21.89
C ALA A 570 -20.16 36.96 23.38
N THR A 571 -19.52 36.14 24.21
CA THR A 571 -19.29 36.41 25.63
C THR A 571 -18.33 37.59 25.81
N GLU A 572 -17.27 37.66 25.03
CA GLU A 572 -16.33 38.78 25.04
C GLU A 572 -17.02 40.12 24.67
N LYS A 573 -17.85 40.07 23.61
CA LYS A 573 -18.65 41.24 23.19
C LYS A 573 -19.65 41.68 24.26
N ALA A 574 -20.33 40.70 24.89
CA ALA A 574 -21.27 41.01 25.97
C ALA A 574 -20.56 41.64 27.18
N ASN A 575 -19.39 41.12 27.57
CA ASN A 575 -18.57 41.65 28.64
C ASN A 575 -18.05 43.06 28.34
N ALA A 576 -17.67 43.34 27.08
CA ALA A 576 -17.25 44.65 26.63
C ALA A 576 -18.41 45.69 26.75
N ILE A 577 -19.61 45.30 26.30
CA ILE A 577 -20.82 46.14 26.43
C ILE A 577 -21.16 46.41 27.90
N LEU A 578 -21.05 45.40 28.77
CA LEU A 578 -21.29 45.55 30.22
C LEU A 578 -20.27 46.48 30.89
N ARG A 579 -19.00 46.41 30.50
CA ARG A 579 -17.95 47.34 30.97
C ARG A 579 -18.24 48.77 30.52
N GLU A 580 -18.58 48.97 29.26
CA GLU A 580 -18.92 50.32 28.72
C GLU A 580 -20.18 50.91 29.38
N ALA A 581 -21.18 50.05 29.67
CA ALA A 581 -22.38 50.48 30.41
C ALA A 581 -22.06 50.82 31.91
N LYS A 582 -21.15 50.06 32.55
CA LYS A 582 -20.69 50.34 33.89
C LYS A 582 -19.91 51.65 33.98
N GLU A 583 -18.95 51.87 33.07
CA GLU A 583 -18.18 53.09 33.01
C GLU A 583 -19.11 54.31 32.78
N MET A 584 -20.10 54.17 31.92
CA MET A 584 -21.11 55.22 31.65
C MET A 584 -21.98 55.51 32.91
N ALA A 585 -22.37 54.46 33.66
CA ALA A 585 -23.11 54.62 34.90
C ALA A 585 -22.27 55.33 36.00
N ASP A 586 -20.96 54.92 36.10
CA ASP A 586 -20.04 55.54 37.07
C ASP A 586 -19.75 57.00 36.69
N GLU A 587 -19.57 57.35 35.40
CA GLU A 587 -19.42 58.73 34.94
C GLU A 587 -20.68 59.54 35.22
N THR A 588 -21.83 58.98 34.97
CA THR A 588 -23.14 59.63 35.24
C THR A 588 -23.31 59.87 36.73
N MET A 589 -22.99 58.89 37.61
CA MET A 589 -23.03 59.06 39.04
C MET A 589 -22.04 60.12 39.53
N LYS A 590 -20.84 60.17 38.93
CA LYS A 590 -19.83 61.19 39.27
C LYS A 590 -20.29 62.60 38.88
N ASN A 591 -20.94 62.74 37.76
CA ASN A 591 -21.53 64.00 37.31
C ASN A 591 -22.69 64.39 38.21
N PHE A 592 -23.61 63.47 38.59
CA PHE A 592 -24.68 63.72 39.58
C PHE A 592 -24.14 64.17 40.94
N ARG A 593 -23.07 63.58 41.46
CA ARG A 593 -22.45 63.99 42.70
C ARG A 593 -21.78 65.36 42.60
N LYS A 594 -21.27 65.79 41.44
CA LYS A 594 -20.78 67.12 41.18
C LYS A 594 -21.92 68.15 41.14
N PHE A 595 -23.04 67.75 40.52
CA PHE A 595 -24.23 68.64 40.40
C PHE A 595 -24.95 68.86 41.75
N GLY A 596 -24.77 67.94 42.72
CA GLY A 596 -25.42 68.13 44.07
C GLY A 596 -24.75 69.11 45.00
N LYS A 597 -23.64 69.75 44.62
CA LYS A 597 -22.90 70.74 45.43
C LYS A 597 -22.98 72.16 44.93
N GLU A 598 -23.46 72.43 43.73
CA GLU A 598 -23.66 73.81 43.21
C GLU A 598 -25.01 73.84 42.50
N GLY A 599 -25.88 74.79 42.94
CA GLY A 599 -27.26 74.99 42.51
C GLY A 599 -27.36 75.25 40.96
N ILE A 600 -27.65 74.16 40.23
CA ILE A 600 -27.64 74.13 38.79
C ILE A 600 -29.07 74.22 38.20
N SER A 601 -29.22 74.97 37.08
CA SER A 601 -30.46 75.16 36.40
C SER A 601 -31.07 73.90 35.75
N ALA A 602 -32.40 73.80 35.70
CA ALA A 602 -33.17 72.73 35.08
C ALA A 602 -32.78 72.44 33.62
N ALA A 603 -32.22 73.44 32.92
CA ALA A 603 -31.77 73.30 31.54
C ALA A 603 -30.46 72.44 31.36
N GLU A 604 -29.60 72.46 32.37
CA GLU A 604 -28.35 71.59 32.29
C GLU A 604 -28.60 70.13 32.66
N MET A 605 -29.57 69.87 33.53
CA MET A 605 -30.05 68.48 33.78
C MET A 605 -30.77 67.88 32.58
N GLU A 606 -31.50 68.64 31.82
CA GLU A 606 -32.14 68.17 30.57
C GLU A 606 -31.14 67.88 29.47
N ARG A 607 -30.06 68.71 29.35
CA ARG A 607 -28.97 68.46 28.39
C ARG A 607 -28.22 67.19 28.69
N GLU A 608 -27.97 66.80 29.94
CA GLU A 608 -27.32 65.59 30.33
C GLU A 608 -28.23 64.37 30.16
N ARG A 609 -29.54 64.50 30.40
CA ARG A 609 -30.53 63.49 30.03
C ARG A 609 -30.60 63.25 28.51
N GLU A 610 -30.52 64.26 27.69
CA GLU A 610 -30.48 64.11 26.25
C GLU A 610 -29.21 63.47 25.76
N ARG A 611 -28.04 63.76 26.36
CA ARG A 611 -26.80 63.11 26.10
C ARG A 611 -26.83 61.61 26.42
N LEU A 612 -27.38 61.23 27.56
CA LEU A 612 -27.61 59.86 27.97
C LEU A 612 -28.55 59.08 26.99
N ARG A 613 -29.69 59.75 26.63
CA ARG A 613 -30.63 59.16 25.68
C ARG A 613 -29.98 58.97 24.30
N LYS A 614 -29.12 59.88 23.87
CA LYS A 614 -28.44 59.80 22.57
C LYS A 614 -27.39 58.67 22.61
N LYS A 615 -26.59 58.53 23.67
CA LYS A 615 -25.61 57.42 23.83
C LYS A 615 -26.30 56.06 23.95
N ILE A 616 -27.40 55.96 24.69
CA ILE A 616 -28.20 54.72 24.82
C ILE A 616 -28.77 54.32 23.45
N LYS A 617 -29.22 55.29 22.64
CA LYS A 617 -29.74 55.05 21.30
C LYS A 617 -28.66 54.64 20.32
N ASP A 618 -27.43 55.18 20.44
CA ASP A 618 -26.27 54.83 19.61
C ASP A 618 -25.75 53.41 19.96
N THR A 619 -25.75 53.02 21.24
CA THR A 619 -25.36 51.70 21.72
C THR A 619 -26.42 50.65 21.35
N ALA A 620 -27.70 50.95 21.48
CA ALA A 620 -28.80 50.11 21.01
C ALA A 620 -28.78 49.89 19.48
N GLY A 621 -28.36 50.93 18.70
CA GLY A 621 -28.22 50.81 17.26
C GLY A 621 -27.04 49.91 16.80
N LYS A 622 -26.02 49.72 17.64
CA LYS A 622 -24.90 48.84 17.37
C LYS A 622 -25.21 47.37 17.71
N SER A 623 -26.19 47.08 18.56
CA SER A 623 -26.61 45.75 18.98
C SER A 623 -27.77 45.16 18.23
N ALA A 624 -28.45 45.94 17.37
CA ALA A 624 -29.61 45.48 16.63
C ALA A 624 -29.13 44.64 15.41
N LEU A 625 -29.25 43.29 15.47
CA LEU A 625 -29.25 42.45 14.28
C LEU A 625 -30.28 43.00 13.30
N LYS A 626 -29.82 43.39 12.09
CA LYS A 626 -30.75 43.82 11.03
C LYS A 626 -31.67 42.63 10.74
N PRO A 627 -33.02 42.79 10.82
CA PRO A 627 -33.93 41.72 10.47
C PRO A 627 -33.70 41.36 8.99
N GLN A 628 -33.40 40.12 8.76
CA GLN A 628 -33.33 39.56 7.39
C GLN A 628 -34.75 39.60 6.84
N LYS A 629 -34.97 40.31 5.74
CA LYS A 629 -36.22 40.27 5.02
C LYS A 629 -36.32 38.94 4.28
N PRO A 630 -37.49 38.29 4.26
CA PRO A 630 -37.71 37.04 3.51
C PRO A 630 -37.41 37.26 2.03
N LYS A 631 -36.68 36.35 1.42
CA LYS A 631 -36.32 36.40 -0.01
C LYS A 631 -37.49 36.21 -0.95
N LYS A 632 -38.68 35.79 -0.47
CA LYS A 632 -39.94 35.62 -1.19
C LYS A 632 -41.08 35.98 -0.30
N ASN A 633 -42.10 36.69 -0.85
CA ASN A 633 -43.36 36.93 -0.19
C ASN A 633 -44.23 35.69 -0.34
N TYR A 634 -44.40 34.95 0.75
CA TYR A 634 -45.29 33.80 0.81
C TYR A 634 -46.73 34.15 1.08
N LYS A 635 -47.65 33.44 0.46
CA LYS A 635 -49.12 33.54 0.74
C LYS A 635 -49.49 32.55 1.85
N PRO A 636 -50.59 32.82 2.62
CA PRO A 636 -51.05 31.87 3.65
C PRO A 636 -51.25 30.43 3.15
N SER A 637 -51.61 30.26 1.89
CA SER A 637 -51.77 28.95 1.22
C SER A 637 -50.46 28.17 0.97
N ASP A 638 -49.32 28.81 1.09
CA ASP A 638 -48.04 28.22 0.78
C ASP A 638 -47.48 27.38 1.96
N PHE A 639 -48.03 27.57 3.15
CA PHE A 639 -47.62 26.92 4.39
C PHE A 639 -48.47 25.68 4.68
N LYS A 640 -47.83 24.54 4.88
CA LYS A 640 -48.47 23.25 5.17
C LYS A 640 -48.08 22.72 6.54
N LEU A 641 -48.93 21.97 7.19
CA LEU A 641 -48.63 21.29 8.46
C LEU A 641 -47.45 20.32 8.28
N GLY A 642 -46.49 20.39 9.18
CA GLY A 642 -45.29 19.56 9.17
C GLY A 642 -44.16 20.07 8.26
N GLU A 643 -44.28 21.22 7.63
CA GLU A 643 -43.29 21.80 6.75
C GLU A 643 -42.18 22.49 7.56
N SER A 644 -40.91 22.31 7.15
CA SER A 644 -39.76 22.92 7.82
C SER A 644 -39.61 24.38 7.42
N VAL A 645 -39.62 25.28 8.39
CA VAL A 645 -39.50 26.74 8.21
C VAL A 645 -38.39 27.32 9.09
N LYS A 646 -37.82 28.39 8.62
CA LYS A 646 -36.88 29.20 9.38
C LYS A 646 -37.57 30.46 9.90
N VAL A 647 -37.54 30.69 11.20
CA VAL A 647 -37.98 31.91 11.85
C VAL A 647 -36.87 32.93 11.73
N LEU A 648 -37.11 34.02 10.94
CA LEU A 648 -36.05 34.98 10.58
C LEU A 648 -35.64 35.87 11.78
N SER A 649 -36.61 36.24 12.62
CA SER A 649 -36.34 37.06 13.82
C SER A 649 -35.50 36.34 14.88
N MET A 650 -35.63 35.01 14.98
CA MET A 650 -34.95 34.18 15.96
C MET A 650 -33.77 33.40 15.36
N ASN A 651 -33.65 33.38 14.03
CA ASN A 651 -32.68 32.58 13.27
C ASN A 651 -32.68 31.08 13.65
N LEU A 652 -33.90 30.58 13.97
CA LEU A 652 -34.11 29.20 14.39
C LEU A 652 -34.95 28.47 13.32
N THR A 653 -34.73 27.17 13.18
CA THR A 653 -35.52 26.29 12.32
C THR A 653 -36.55 25.56 13.13
N GLY A 654 -37.75 25.42 12.60
CA GLY A 654 -38.84 24.68 13.23
C GLY A 654 -39.82 24.09 12.22
N THR A 655 -40.77 23.35 12.72
CA THR A 655 -41.86 22.75 11.91
C THR A 655 -43.20 23.39 12.21
N ILE A 656 -44.00 23.56 11.17
CA ILE A 656 -45.33 24.15 11.28
C ILE A 656 -46.25 23.18 11.99
N SER A 657 -46.84 23.64 13.12
CA SER A 657 -47.79 22.86 13.94
C SER A 657 -49.22 23.27 13.77
N SER A 658 -49.54 24.46 13.18
CA SER A 658 -50.90 24.90 12.84
C SER A 658 -50.91 25.66 11.53
N LEU A 659 -52.02 25.63 10.79
CA LEU A 659 -52.19 26.44 9.59
C LEU A 659 -52.32 27.93 9.96
N PRO A 660 -52.02 28.87 9.04
CA PRO A 660 -52.12 30.31 9.29
C PRO A 660 -53.56 30.73 9.65
N ASP A 661 -53.71 31.55 10.70
CA ASP A 661 -54.97 32.15 11.09
C ASP A 661 -55.36 33.34 10.19
N SER A 662 -56.56 33.92 10.41
CA SER A 662 -57.05 35.10 9.63
C SER A 662 -56.13 36.33 9.73
N ARG A 663 -55.19 36.35 10.68
CA ARG A 663 -54.20 37.42 10.87
C ARG A 663 -52.82 37.06 10.36
N GLY A 664 -52.65 35.86 9.75
CA GLY A 664 -51.40 35.36 9.22
C GLY A 664 -50.41 34.83 10.25
N ASN A 665 -50.84 34.40 11.44
CA ASN A 665 -49.97 33.81 12.45
C ASN A 665 -50.04 32.29 12.36
N VAL A 666 -48.86 31.68 12.52
CA VAL A 666 -48.64 30.23 12.45
C VAL A 666 -47.93 29.77 13.71
N THR A 667 -48.35 28.67 14.29
CA THR A 667 -47.62 28.06 15.38
C THR A 667 -46.46 27.21 14.84
N VAL A 668 -45.25 27.58 15.19
CA VAL A 668 -44.01 26.86 14.80
C VAL A 668 -43.44 26.16 16.00
N GLN A 669 -43.14 24.90 15.86
CA GLN A 669 -42.43 24.10 16.88
C GLN A 669 -40.93 24.09 16.59
N MET A 670 -40.12 24.69 17.46
CA MET A 670 -38.70 24.79 17.38
C MET A 670 -38.08 23.98 18.53
N GLY A 671 -37.88 22.68 18.30
CA GLY A 671 -37.45 21.73 19.35
C GLY A 671 -38.52 21.61 20.43
N ILE A 672 -38.21 22.01 21.67
CA ILE A 672 -39.11 21.94 22.85
C ILE A 672 -40.06 23.18 22.91
N LEU A 673 -39.72 24.27 22.20
CA LEU A 673 -40.47 25.54 22.23
C LEU A 673 -41.53 25.58 21.13
N ARG A 674 -42.75 26.01 21.51
CA ARG A 674 -43.81 26.36 20.57
C ARG A 674 -44.04 27.85 20.61
N SER A 675 -43.95 28.51 19.48
CA SER A 675 -44.16 29.95 19.38
C SER A 675 -45.08 30.28 18.24
N GLN A 676 -45.91 31.30 18.41
CA GLN A 676 -46.77 31.84 17.40
C GLN A 676 -46.03 32.92 16.63
N VAL A 677 -45.81 32.75 15.34
CA VAL A 677 -45.00 33.62 14.47
C VAL A 677 -45.80 34.01 13.26
N ASN A 678 -45.68 35.26 12.84
CA ASN A 678 -46.33 35.73 11.65
C ASN A 678 -45.64 35.20 10.37
N ILE A 679 -46.43 34.93 9.32
CA ILE A 679 -45.93 34.40 8.04
C ILE A 679 -44.85 35.29 7.39
N SER A 680 -44.89 36.58 7.68
CA SER A 680 -43.87 37.54 7.16
C SER A 680 -42.49 37.36 7.77
N ASP A 681 -42.37 36.61 8.87
CA ASP A 681 -41.13 36.32 9.58
C ASP A 681 -40.68 34.85 9.36
N LEU A 682 -41.34 34.16 8.42
CA LEU A 682 -41.03 32.76 8.09
C LEU A 682 -40.46 32.62 6.67
N GLU A 683 -39.46 31.78 6.55
CA GLU A 683 -38.87 31.33 5.27
C GLU A 683 -38.99 29.80 5.18
N ILE A 684 -39.61 29.29 4.12
CA ILE A 684 -39.74 27.85 3.91
C ILE A 684 -38.37 27.28 3.51
N ILE A 685 -37.92 26.26 4.25
CA ILE A 685 -36.68 25.58 3.97
C ILE A 685 -36.94 24.44 2.98
N GLU A 686 -36.41 24.54 1.77
CA GLU A 686 -36.36 23.41 0.84
C GLU A 686 -35.20 22.51 1.26
N GLU A 687 -35.47 21.34 1.83
CA GLU A 687 -34.42 20.34 2.10
C GLU A 687 -33.76 19.91 0.78
N ALA A 688 -32.48 20.21 0.62
CA ALA A 688 -31.68 19.77 -0.51
C ALA A 688 -31.41 18.26 -0.42
N ASN A 689 -31.99 17.50 -1.33
CA ASN A 689 -31.72 16.07 -1.48
C ASN A 689 -30.34 15.88 -2.16
N PRO A 690 -29.31 15.24 -1.53
CA PRO A 690 -27.94 15.17 -2.06
C PRO A 690 -27.77 14.29 -3.31
N TYR A 691 -28.83 13.63 -3.80
CA TYR A 691 -28.77 12.66 -4.89
C TYR A 691 -29.53 13.04 -6.16
N ALA A 692 -29.76 14.31 -6.44
CA ALA A 692 -30.42 14.71 -7.69
C ALA A 692 -29.42 15.16 -8.76
N PRO A 693 -29.42 14.62 -9.99
CA PRO A 693 -28.59 15.09 -11.09
C PRO A 693 -29.01 16.50 -11.54
N LYS A 694 -28.04 17.37 -11.72
CA LYS A 694 -28.20 18.73 -12.24
C LYS A 694 -28.67 18.66 -13.69
N ASN A 695 -29.81 19.24 -13.95
CA ASN A 695 -30.49 19.53 -15.21
C ASN A 695 -31.75 18.69 -15.51
N MET A 696 -32.86 19.11 -14.90
CA MET A 696 -34.16 18.95 -15.51
C MET A 696 -35.12 20.07 -15.07
N ARG A 697 -35.78 20.71 -16.04
CA ARG A 697 -36.75 21.78 -15.80
C ARG A 697 -37.97 21.19 -15.07
N ARG A 698 -38.35 21.83 -13.96
CA ARG A 698 -39.43 21.43 -13.06
C ARG A 698 -40.79 21.76 -13.65
N THR A 699 -41.64 20.77 -13.85
CA THR A 699 -43.08 20.88 -13.89
C THR A 699 -43.67 20.35 -12.57
N GLY A 700 -44.66 21.05 -12.03
CA GLY A 700 -45.08 21.01 -10.62
C GLY A 700 -45.79 19.74 -10.08
N SER A 701 -45.68 18.56 -10.71
CA SER A 701 -46.34 17.31 -10.26
C SER A 701 -45.37 16.21 -9.76
N GLY A 702 -44.05 16.48 -9.67
CA GLY A 702 -43.05 15.46 -9.40
C GLY A 702 -42.78 15.10 -7.93
N LYS A 703 -43.24 15.92 -6.94
CA LYS A 703 -42.82 15.74 -5.52
C LYS A 703 -43.51 14.61 -4.76
N ILE A 704 -44.72 14.20 -5.16
CA ILE A 704 -45.43 13.10 -4.48
C ILE A 704 -45.04 11.72 -5.04
N LYS A 705 -44.58 11.69 -6.31
CA LYS A 705 -44.26 10.45 -7.01
C LYS A 705 -42.88 9.87 -6.62
N MET A 706 -41.92 10.67 -6.18
CA MET A 706 -40.52 10.24 -5.94
C MET A 706 -40.28 9.58 -4.58
N SER A 707 -41.15 9.82 -3.56
CA SER A 707 -40.99 9.17 -2.25
C SER A 707 -41.60 7.74 -2.21
N LYS A 708 -42.53 7.44 -3.08
CA LYS A 708 -43.14 6.12 -3.19
C LYS A 708 -42.39 5.17 -4.15
N SER A 709 -41.71 5.69 -5.18
CA SER A 709 -40.97 4.86 -6.15
C SER A 709 -39.77 4.13 -5.55
N LEU A 710 -39.27 4.58 -4.41
CA LEU A 710 -38.13 3.97 -3.69
C LEU A 710 -38.56 2.83 -2.73
N SER A 711 -39.85 2.62 -2.52
CA SER A 711 -40.38 1.65 -1.55
C SER A 711 -41.19 0.51 -2.14
N VAL A 712 -41.60 0.58 -3.42
CA VAL A 712 -42.44 -0.46 -4.06
C VAL A 712 -41.53 -1.50 -4.72
N ARG A 713 -41.61 -2.74 -4.24
CA ARG A 713 -40.90 -3.87 -4.83
C ARG A 713 -41.56 -4.27 -6.15
N PRO A 714 -40.80 -4.75 -7.17
CA PRO A 714 -41.37 -5.21 -8.45
C PRO A 714 -42.09 -6.55 -8.34
N GLU A 715 -42.24 -7.09 -7.14
CA GLU A 715 -42.91 -8.38 -6.88
C GLU A 715 -43.79 -8.28 -5.63
N ILE A 716 -45.01 -8.84 -5.74
CA ILE A 716 -45.93 -9.04 -4.62
C ILE A 716 -46.17 -10.52 -4.37
N ASN A 717 -46.11 -10.93 -3.11
CA ASN A 717 -46.33 -12.32 -2.68
C ASN A 717 -47.70 -12.45 -2.00
N LEU A 718 -48.58 -13.23 -2.63
CA LEU A 718 -49.97 -13.47 -2.17
C LEU A 718 -50.19 -14.92 -1.69
N LEU A 719 -49.12 -15.68 -1.46
CA LEU A 719 -49.23 -17.08 -1.00
C LEU A 719 -49.97 -17.18 0.34
N GLY A 720 -50.83 -18.15 0.44
CA GLY A 720 -51.55 -18.45 1.68
C GLY A 720 -52.76 -17.52 2.00
N LYS A 721 -53.11 -16.57 1.11
CA LYS A 721 -54.25 -15.65 1.28
C LYS A 721 -55.50 -16.19 0.64
N THR A 722 -56.64 -15.73 1.11
CA THR A 722 -57.95 -15.96 0.42
C THR A 722 -58.01 -15.11 -0.84
N VAL A 723 -58.91 -15.46 -1.77
CA VAL A 723 -59.06 -14.73 -3.05
C VAL A 723 -59.39 -13.25 -2.81
N ASP A 724 -60.31 -12.96 -1.87
CA ASP A 724 -60.73 -11.59 -1.59
C ASP A 724 -59.66 -10.74 -0.95
N GLU A 725 -58.91 -11.31 -0.03
CA GLU A 725 -57.71 -10.64 0.59
C GLU A 725 -56.63 -10.37 -0.44
N ALA A 726 -56.35 -11.35 -1.31
CA ALA A 726 -55.31 -11.21 -2.33
C ALA A 726 -55.70 -10.15 -3.38
N VAL A 727 -56.96 -10.09 -3.77
CA VAL A 727 -57.47 -9.06 -4.71
C VAL A 727 -57.36 -7.67 -4.10
N ALA A 728 -57.77 -7.49 -2.82
CA ALA A 728 -57.67 -6.19 -2.15
C ALA A 728 -56.23 -5.66 -1.98
N GLU A 729 -55.30 -6.56 -1.71
CA GLU A 729 -53.87 -6.21 -1.59
C GLU A 729 -53.22 -5.97 -2.95
N LEU A 730 -53.60 -6.74 -3.96
CA LEU A 730 -53.14 -6.56 -5.33
C LEU A 730 -53.62 -5.22 -5.90
N ASP A 731 -54.86 -4.81 -5.65
CA ASP A 731 -55.44 -3.52 -6.06
C ASP A 731 -54.59 -2.37 -5.56
N LYS A 732 -54.31 -2.34 -4.26
CA LYS A 732 -53.48 -1.32 -3.65
C LYS A 732 -52.03 -1.36 -4.18
N TYR A 733 -51.47 -2.53 -4.40
CA TYR A 733 -50.11 -2.70 -4.92
C TYR A 733 -50.00 -2.21 -6.36
N LEU A 734 -50.97 -2.50 -7.23
CA LEU A 734 -50.97 -2.03 -8.62
C LEU A 734 -51.10 -0.51 -8.71
N ASP A 735 -51.86 0.13 -7.84
CA ASP A 735 -51.91 1.60 -7.74
C ASP A 735 -50.56 2.18 -7.33
N ASP A 736 -49.92 1.60 -6.33
CA ASP A 736 -48.60 2.01 -5.88
C ASP A 736 -47.50 1.75 -6.94
N ALA A 737 -47.56 0.64 -7.67
CA ALA A 737 -46.70 0.29 -8.79
C ALA A 737 -46.85 1.25 -9.97
N LEU A 738 -48.08 1.63 -10.33
CA LEU A 738 -48.37 2.65 -11.36
C LEU A 738 -47.83 4.02 -10.96
N LEU A 739 -48.03 4.44 -9.71
CA LEU A 739 -47.51 5.70 -9.17
C LEU A 739 -45.97 5.71 -9.14
N SER A 740 -45.34 4.53 -9.07
CA SER A 740 -43.88 4.33 -9.07
C SER A 740 -43.31 4.14 -10.48
N HIS A 741 -44.13 4.20 -11.53
CA HIS A 741 -43.76 4.00 -12.94
C HIS A 741 -43.10 2.63 -13.23
N LEU A 742 -43.54 1.58 -12.56
CA LEU A 742 -43.09 0.24 -12.88
C LEU A 742 -43.86 -0.23 -14.13
N ASN A 743 -43.14 -0.67 -15.16
CA ASN A 743 -43.75 -1.13 -16.42
C ASN A 743 -44.20 -2.60 -16.32
N THR A 744 -43.57 -3.37 -15.45
CA THR A 744 -43.82 -4.80 -15.28
C THR A 744 -43.76 -5.17 -13.81
N VAL A 745 -44.68 -5.98 -13.31
CA VAL A 745 -44.71 -6.47 -11.93
C VAL A 745 -44.98 -7.96 -11.90
N ARG A 746 -44.47 -8.63 -10.87
CA ARG A 746 -44.64 -10.07 -10.65
C ARG A 746 -45.62 -10.33 -9.52
N VAL A 747 -46.60 -11.15 -9.75
CA VAL A 747 -47.63 -11.53 -8.78
C VAL A 747 -47.50 -13.02 -8.45
N VAL A 748 -46.97 -13.34 -7.27
CA VAL A 748 -46.76 -14.71 -6.80
C VAL A 748 -47.99 -15.21 -6.06
N HIS A 749 -48.68 -16.19 -6.62
CA HIS A 749 -49.93 -16.77 -6.06
C HIS A 749 -49.84 -18.30 -5.81
N GLY A 750 -48.73 -18.94 -6.21
CA GLY A 750 -48.50 -20.36 -6.03
C GLY A 750 -49.30 -21.26 -7.01
N LYS A 751 -48.86 -22.53 -7.07
CA LYS A 751 -49.48 -23.53 -7.97
C LYS A 751 -50.75 -24.14 -7.40
N GLY A 752 -50.92 -24.28 -6.10
CA GLY A 752 -52.03 -24.85 -5.35
C GLY A 752 -53.24 -25.41 -6.15
N THR A 753 -54.46 -25.24 -5.67
CA THR A 753 -55.71 -25.65 -6.36
C THR A 753 -56.04 -24.78 -7.57
N GLY A 754 -55.27 -23.68 -7.80
CA GLY A 754 -55.54 -22.73 -8.88
C GLY A 754 -56.68 -21.74 -8.63
N ALA A 755 -57.36 -21.77 -7.49
CA ALA A 755 -58.41 -20.86 -7.14
C ALA A 755 -57.93 -19.41 -7.04
N LEU A 756 -56.79 -19.19 -6.39
CA LEU A 756 -56.14 -17.87 -6.22
C LEU A 756 -55.71 -17.31 -7.57
N ARG A 757 -55.06 -18.10 -8.43
CA ARG A 757 -54.71 -17.73 -9.80
C ARG A 757 -55.94 -17.29 -10.62
N LYS A 758 -57.05 -18.07 -10.55
CA LYS A 758 -58.25 -17.75 -11.29
C LYS A 758 -58.88 -16.44 -10.83
N GLY A 759 -58.92 -16.19 -9.52
CA GLY A 759 -59.43 -14.92 -8.96
C GLY A 759 -58.57 -13.72 -9.34
N ILE A 760 -57.25 -13.84 -9.28
CA ILE A 760 -56.27 -12.79 -9.69
C ILE A 760 -56.42 -12.50 -11.19
N HIS A 761 -56.50 -13.51 -12.06
CA HIS A 761 -56.66 -13.31 -13.50
C HIS A 761 -58.01 -12.67 -13.86
N GLU A 762 -59.09 -13.00 -13.14
CA GLU A 762 -60.38 -12.37 -13.32
C GLU A 762 -60.39 -10.91 -12.90
N TYR A 763 -59.70 -10.58 -11.81
CA TYR A 763 -59.51 -9.21 -11.35
C TYR A 763 -58.62 -8.40 -12.34
N LEU A 764 -57.48 -8.91 -12.79
CA LEU A 764 -56.57 -8.23 -13.74
C LEU A 764 -57.25 -7.92 -15.08
N ARG A 765 -58.17 -8.78 -15.54
CA ARG A 765 -58.92 -8.57 -16.78
C ARG A 765 -59.86 -7.34 -16.72
N ARG A 766 -60.28 -6.93 -15.52
CA ARG A 766 -61.19 -5.78 -15.31
C ARG A 766 -60.41 -4.46 -15.07
N GLN A 767 -59.13 -4.52 -14.90
CA GLN A 767 -58.32 -3.34 -14.61
C GLN A 767 -57.92 -2.58 -15.88
N LYS A 768 -58.17 -1.25 -15.90
CA LYS A 768 -57.91 -0.39 -17.06
C LYS A 768 -56.43 -0.08 -17.27
N HIS A 769 -55.63 -0.25 -16.23
CA HIS A 769 -54.18 0.05 -16.22
C HIS A 769 -53.29 -1.17 -16.47
N VAL A 770 -53.88 -2.33 -16.74
CA VAL A 770 -53.18 -3.56 -17.10
C VAL A 770 -53.23 -3.73 -18.61
N LYS A 771 -52.05 -3.68 -19.26
CA LYS A 771 -51.92 -3.89 -20.71
C LYS A 771 -52.04 -5.35 -21.09
N SER A 772 -51.27 -6.18 -20.41
CA SER A 772 -51.25 -7.62 -20.60
C SER A 772 -50.84 -8.35 -19.33
N TYR A 773 -51.23 -9.61 -19.22
CA TYR A 773 -50.76 -10.49 -18.17
C TYR A 773 -50.59 -11.91 -18.69
N HIS A 774 -49.54 -12.60 -18.28
CA HIS A 774 -49.28 -13.97 -18.67
C HIS A 774 -48.59 -14.72 -17.50
N LEU A 775 -48.67 -16.07 -17.58
CA LEU A 775 -47.91 -16.88 -16.59
C LEU A 775 -46.43 -16.79 -16.87
N ALA A 776 -45.64 -16.83 -15.82
CA ALA A 776 -44.16 -16.83 -15.94
C ALA A 776 -43.68 -18.08 -16.69
N GLU A 777 -42.56 -17.96 -17.38
CA GLU A 777 -41.91 -19.05 -18.11
C GLU A 777 -41.25 -20.05 -17.16
N PHE A 778 -40.87 -21.22 -17.75
CA PHE A 778 -40.19 -22.27 -17.00
C PHE A 778 -38.85 -21.76 -16.44
N GLY A 779 -38.71 -21.80 -15.11
CA GLY A 779 -37.54 -21.23 -14.39
C GLY A 779 -37.83 -19.89 -13.71
N GLU A 780 -38.90 -19.16 -14.04
CA GLU A 780 -39.24 -17.88 -13.40
C GLU A 780 -40.43 -17.96 -12.43
N GLY A 781 -40.79 -19.14 -11.99
CA GLY A 781 -41.90 -19.38 -11.06
C GLY A 781 -43.11 -20.12 -11.72
N ASP A 782 -43.07 -20.37 -13.04
CA ASP A 782 -43.95 -21.26 -13.78
C ASP A 782 -45.44 -20.93 -13.55
N ALA A 783 -46.33 -21.89 -13.45
CA ALA A 783 -47.75 -21.70 -13.21
C ALA A 783 -48.11 -21.08 -11.84
N GLY A 784 -47.15 -20.77 -10.99
CA GLY A 784 -47.34 -20.16 -9.67
C GLY A 784 -47.15 -18.64 -9.63
N VAL A 785 -46.71 -18.03 -10.74
CA VAL A 785 -46.44 -16.59 -10.85
C VAL A 785 -47.15 -16.05 -12.10
N THR A 786 -47.72 -14.85 -11.98
CA THR A 786 -48.29 -14.09 -13.12
C THR A 786 -47.48 -12.82 -13.29
N ILE A 787 -46.99 -12.57 -14.49
CA ILE A 787 -46.31 -11.34 -14.90
C ILE A 787 -47.39 -10.39 -15.44
N VAL A 788 -47.43 -9.17 -14.97
CA VAL A 788 -48.42 -8.15 -15.31
C VAL A 788 -47.70 -6.95 -15.91
N GLU A 789 -48.06 -6.58 -17.13
CA GLU A 789 -47.57 -5.37 -17.79
C GLU A 789 -48.55 -4.23 -17.53
N LEU A 790 -48.02 -3.13 -16.98
CA LEU A 790 -48.78 -1.93 -16.64
C LEU A 790 -48.57 -0.86 -17.72
N GLY A 791 -49.60 -0.07 -17.96
CA GLY A 791 -49.51 0.94 -18.99
C GLY A 791 -50.38 2.16 -18.83
#